data_25ab762a6fe60f92a096b16a05ae4f84
#
_entry.id   25ab762a6fe60f92a096b16a05ae4f84
#
_cell.length_a   1.000
_cell.length_b   1.000
_cell.length_c   1.000
_cell.angle_alpha   90.00
_cell.angle_beta   90.00
_cell.angle_gamma   90.00
#
_symmetry.space_group_name_H-M   'P 1'
#
loop_
_entity.id
_entity.type
_entity.pdbx_description
1 polymer ?
#
loop_
_entity_poly.entity_id
_entity_poly.type
_entity_poly.pdbx_seq_one_letter_code
_entity_poly.pdbx_strand_id
1 'polypeptide(L)'
;MPGTRGKKRCVIALASVVVAVLVALPGFAQAATPAAATLTPDAAGAGAVSWSGTVQVGTETLVADQGARCFGADGRPSPLAGCDVFALDVAADEAFYKDHPGAVSISVGGFGIADLDLYVYRRNADGTRGDFVTGDGKILGAGESAAIDKAAGSYYAVVTPYTTIGPQSYKASAQLVTRQGPNLADAERNAPAGVPNFRASRDKYTSHSEPTIAMDPLDHNHLMAGSKMYENNDKYLFKIGTYESHDGGRTWDDQGQLPGYCGAPGQCDPNNEAAYRTTSDISLAFDDEGDAYANVLDAPGGTAAFRGFNMTVHVKHPGQPWSGPTTVHDNRINPLTSRLLLDDKNWIAVDNHTDVNGGPNQPRDGKIGTMYVCWSLDGTGAVPLQEIVLMRSLDGGKTWGGLVPGDNIPFPLSQKTLISGIGCHLAIGPRGEVYATWYDNQLNAIMQAKSENRGRLWTLAAPIAGIAGVNDAFAGEAFRNLSLPTTAVDGQGNVYVAAASMNAQGTPLLGNLFAIGKQIKSGELSVDGLTELLKTDDANNIAGKDYKAGGDGPGPSSGSDIVLFKSTNGGRSYTGPVRVNQDPRNGDADQFQPWMAVTPSGQINISFFDRRDDPANYFIDTWLARSEDGGRTFTDRRVSQRMWDPAVNAPTSVSGKFIGDYQGLVADDDVAIPFWNDTQLANLPASNKEHSPYQEVFAARVPNGAETPAARSKCFPRRVRVGSRSIGRLSLRSTRDLVGRRLGPPARAARGVLRFCVQGGGSVLAAFDAAGRLSFAATTAPQHRRLGIGRGSSVKALQRRFGRRLRSAAPGVRRVASGSSRQLLFGVRAGRVTFVAVADSALLRRRTALRTQLRRAGLVRGR
;
A
#
# COMPACT_ATOMS: atom_id res chain seq x y z
N MET A 1 0.54 -84.79 56.70
CA MET A 1 0.83 -85.27 55.35
C MET A 1 0.66 -84.13 54.41
N PRO A 2 1.75 -83.58 53.98
CA PRO A 2 1.70 -82.28 53.29
C PRO A 2 2.24 -82.36 51.88
N GLY A 3 1.64 -81.59 51.03
CA GLY A 3 2.10 -81.41 49.68
C GLY A 3 2.92 -80.09 49.51
N THR A 4 4.12 -80.32 49.04
CA THR A 4 5.06 -79.26 48.70
C THR A 4 4.69 -78.59 47.37
N ARG A 5 4.46 -77.26 47.40
CA ARG A 5 4.36 -76.41 46.21
C ARG A 5 5.70 -75.77 45.91
N GLY A 6 6.27 -76.19 44.77
CA GLY A 6 7.48 -75.63 44.25
C GLY A 6 7.26 -74.21 43.72
N LYS A 7 8.06 -73.23 44.15
CA LYS A 7 8.14 -71.93 43.61
C LYS A 7 9.06 -71.93 42.39
N LYS A 8 8.52 -71.75 41.19
CA LYS A 8 9.33 -71.37 40.00
C LYS A 8 9.80 -69.96 40.13
N ARG A 9 11.13 -69.81 40.25
CA ARG A 9 11.76 -68.48 40.09
C ARG A 9 11.87 -68.17 38.62
N CYS A 10 11.22 -67.04 38.22
CA CYS A 10 11.41 -66.41 36.91
C CYS A 10 12.67 -65.58 37.00
N VAL A 11 13.70 -65.90 36.26
CA VAL A 11 14.91 -65.14 36.09
C VAL A 11 14.65 -64.19 34.97
N ILE A 12 14.45 -62.91 35.31
CA ILE A 12 14.38 -61.82 34.33
C ILE A 12 15.83 -61.42 33.99
N ALA A 13 16.25 -61.76 32.79
CA ALA A 13 17.51 -61.32 32.23
C ALA A 13 17.31 -59.79 31.86
N LEU A 14 17.94 -58.86 32.59
CA LEU A 14 18.12 -57.50 32.21
C LEU A 14 19.10 -57.48 31.03
N ALA A 15 18.58 -57.29 29.82
CA ALA A 15 19.41 -56.90 28.69
C ALA A 15 19.71 -55.39 28.85
N SER A 16 20.94 -55.08 29.26
CA SER A 16 21.46 -53.72 29.26
C SER A 16 21.61 -53.26 27.80
N VAL A 17 20.66 -52.46 27.36
CA VAL A 17 20.82 -51.69 26.11
C VAL A 17 21.77 -50.56 26.42
N VAL A 18 23.03 -50.72 26.05
CA VAL A 18 23.98 -49.60 25.95
C VAL A 18 23.54 -48.75 24.78
N VAL A 19 22.82 -47.67 25.04
CA VAL A 19 22.64 -46.60 24.08
C VAL A 19 24.01 -45.91 23.98
N ALA A 20 24.78 -46.27 22.98
CA ALA A 20 25.91 -45.48 22.54
C ALA A 20 25.35 -44.12 22.02
N VAL A 21 25.41 -43.10 22.87
CA VAL A 21 25.29 -41.73 22.42
C VAL A 21 26.54 -41.50 21.56
N LEU A 22 26.41 -41.64 20.27
CA LEU A 22 27.33 -41.06 19.30
C LEU A 22 27.21 -39.57 19.49
N VAL A 23 28.12 -38.98 20.26
CA VAL A 23 28.43 -37.56 20.15
C VAL A 23 28.94 -37.39 18.72
N ALA A 24 28.07 -37.01 17.81
CA ALA A 24 28.46 -36.54 16.51
C ALA A 24 29.39 -35.36 16.77
N LEU A 25 30.68 -35.55 16.54
CA LEU A 25 31.60 -34.44 16.36
C LEU A 25 30.89 -33.48 15.35
N PRO A 26 30.93 -32.18 15.55
CA PRO A 26 30.39 -31.27 14.57
C PRO A 26 31.05 -31.61 13.23
N GLY A 27 30.26 -32.13 12.29
CA GLY A 27 30.74 -32.38 10.94
C GLY A 27 31.19 -31.06 10.38
N PHE A 28 32.37 -31.01 9.78
CA PHE A 28 32.79 -29.83 9.03
C PHE A 28 31.72 -29.52 7.98
N ALA A 29 31.33 -28.27 7.84
CA ALA A 29 30.49 -27.82 6.72
C ALA A 29 31.20 -28.32 5.44
N GLN A 30 30.46 -29.01 4.60
CA GLN A 30 31.01 -29.46 3.33
C GLN A 30 30.97 -28.24 2.43
N ALA A 31 32.16 -27.71 2.09
CA ALA A 31 32.29 -26.57 1.21
C ALA A 31 31.53 -26.79 -0.10
N ALA A 32 31.00 -25.71 -0.66
CA ALA A 32 30.37 -25.70 -1.97
C ALA A 32 31.15 -26.50 -3.00
N THR A 33 30.45 -27.27 -3.81
CA THR A 33 31.07 -28.08 -4.85
C THR A 33 30.56 -27.69 -6.23
N PRO A 34 31.43 -27.06 -7.06
CA PRO A 34 32.78 -26.57 -6.75
C PRO A 34 32.78 -25.46 -5.70
N ALA A 35 33.89 -25.20 -5.02
CA ALA A 35 34.02 -24.15 -4.02
C ALA A 35 34.08 -22.74 -4.64
N ALA A 36 34.40 -22.65 -5.90
CA ALA A 36 34.50 -21.40 -6.66
C ALA A 36 34.22 -21.63 -8.15
N ALA A 37 33.72 -20.61 -8.81
CA ALA A 37 33.62 -20.58 -10.27
C ALA A 37 33.72 -19.15 -10.81
N THR A 38 34.08 -19.05 -12.09
CA THR A 38 34.04 -17.79 -12.84
C THR A 38 32.89 -17.83 -13.83
N LEU A 39 31.99 -16.89 -13.68
CA LEU A 39 30.91 -16.64 -14.65
C LEU A 39 31.44 -15.73 -15.76
N THR A 40 31.56 -16.31 -16.96
CA THR A 40 32.10 -15.61 -18.13
C THR A 40 30.96 -15.40 -19.13
N PRO A 41 30.70 -14.16 -19.57
CA PRO A 41 29.72 -13.92 -20.62
C PRO A 41 30.14 -14.53 -21.95
N ASP A 42 29.20 -15.08 -22.68
CA ASP A 42 29.38 -15.44 -24.07
C ASP A 42 29.16 -14.25 -25.01
N ALA A 43 29.26 -14.47 -26.31
CA ALA A 43 29.06 -13.43 -27.33
C ALA A 43 27.63 -12.88 -27.39
N ALA A 44 26.65 -13.61 -26.83
CA ALA A 44 25.25 -13.18 -26.73
C ALA A 44 24.93 -12.51 -25.38
N GLY A 45 25.94 -12.34 -24.51
CA GLY A 45 25.77 -11.76 -23.19
C GLY A 45 25.17 -12.72 -22.16
N ALA A 46 25.17 -14.03 -22.42
CA ALA A 46 24.71 -15.06 -21.48
C ALA A 46 25.90 -15.74 -20.80
N GLY A 47 25.64 -16.34 -19.64
CA GLY A 47 26.60 -17.14 -18.89
C GLY A 47 25.97 -17.72 -17.63
N ALA A 48 26.37 -18.90 -17.22
CA ALA A 48 25.85 -19.52 -16.01
C ALA A 48 26.92 -20.41 -15.35
N VAL A 49 26.87 -20.46 -14.00
CA VAL A 49 27.60 -21.41 -13.19
C VAL A 49 26.65 -22.03 -12.17
N SER A 50 26.94 -23.28 -11.78
CA SER A 50 26.13 -23.99 -10.78
C SER A 50 27.02 -24.65 -9.75
N TRP A 51 26.50 -24.76 -8.53
CA TRP A 51 27.16 -25.47 -7.45
C TRP A 51 26.13 -26.17 -6.55
N SER A 52 26.60 -26.98 -5.65
CA SER A 52 25.78 -27.55 -4.61
C SER A 52 26.54 -27.53 -3.29
N GLY A 53 25.82 -27.53 -2.21
CA GLY A 53 26.42 -27.48 -0.89
C GLY A 53 25.56 -28.12 0.16
N THR A 54 26.05 -28.09 1.39
CA THR A 54 25.33 -28.61 2.57
C THR A 54 25.59 -27.69 3.74
N VAL A 55 24.55 -27.10 4.31
CA VAL A 55 24.61 -26.35 5.55
C VAL A 55 24.33 -27.29 6.75
N GLN A 56 24.93 -26.99 7.89
CA GLN A 56 24.75 -27.76 9.11
C GLN A 56 23.54 -27.25 9.90
N VAL A 57 23.16 -27.99 10.96
CA VAL A 57 22.06 -27.60 11.85
C VAL A 57 22.32 -26.22 12.44
N GLY A 58 21.37 -25.32 12.30
CA GLY A 58 21.39 -23.98 12.91
C GLY A 58 20.01 -23.62 13.42
N THR A 59 19.97 -22.96 14.58
CA THR A 59 18.84 -22.18 15.04
C THR A 59 19.37 -20.78 15.29
N GLU A 60 18.90 -19.83 14.47
CA GLU A 60 19.46 -18.49 14.47
C GLU A 60 18.89 -17.60 15.58
N THR A 61 19.76 -16.79 16.17
CA THR A 61 19.35 -15.52 16.80
C THR A 61 19.52 -14.42 15.78
N LEU A 62 18.48 -13.69 15.49
CA LEU A 62 18.50 -12.59 14.53
C LEU A 62 19.57 -11.55 14.88
N VAL A 63 20.53 -11.40 13.99
CA VAL A 63 21.48 -10.30 13.94
C VAL A 63 21.34 -9.66 12.56
N ALA A 64 21.56 -8.38 12.46
CA ALA A 64 21.34 -7.59 11.23
C ALA A 64 22.17 -8.03 10.02
N ASP A 65 23.20 -8.84 10.22
CA ASP A 65 24.07 -9.38 9.16
C ASP A 65 24.38 -10.84 9.50
N GLN A 66 23.44 -11.73 9.26
CA GLN A 66 23.56 -13.17 9.59
C GLN A 66 24.62 -13.88 8.74
N GLY A 67 24.77 -13.48 7.49
CA GLY A 67 25.82 -14.00 6.62
C GLY A 67 27.23 -13.66 7.11
N ALA A 68 27.41 -12.57 7.84
CA ALA A 68 28.73 -12.17 8.38
C ALA A 68 29.33 -13.19 9.33
N ARG A 69 28.52 -13.93 10.09
CA ARG A 69 28.96 -14.99 11.00
C ARG A 69 29.68 -16.16 10.31
N CYS A 70 29.43 -16.31 9.01
CA CYS A 70 30.06 -17.33 8.18
C CYS A 70 31.56 -17.09 7.92
N PHE A 71 32.04 -15.95 8.41
CA PHE A 71 33.44 -15.53 8.31
C PHE A 71 34.09 -15.45 9.69
N GLY A 72 35.37 -15.80 9.76
CA GLY A 72 36.15 -15.67 10.98
C GLY A 72 36.53 -14.22 11.30
N ALA A 73 37.16 -14.01 12.45
CA ALA A 73 37.67 -12.69 12.85
C ALA A 73 38.71 -12.10 11.85
N ASP A 74 39.29 -12.94 11.02
CA ASP A 74 40.20 -12.57 9.93
C ASP A 74 39.47 -12.19 8.63
N GLY A 75 38.13 -12.20 8.65
CA GLY A 75 37.31 -11.92 7.49
C GLY A 75 37.25 -13.02 6.43
N ARG A 76 37.81 -14.20 6.69
CA ARG A 76 37.79 -15.34 5.74
C ARG A 76 36.68 -16.33 6.06
N PRO A 77 36.17 -17.10 5.04
CA PRO A 77 35.17 -18.13 5.28
C PRO A 77 35.56 -19.07 6.44
N SER A 78 34.65 -19.28 7.39
CA SER A 78 34.85 -20.11 8.56
C SER A 78 34.12 -21.47 8.42
N PRO A 79 34.83 -22.57 8.37
CA PRO A 79 34.19 -23.90 8.25
C PRO A 79 33.43 -24.31 9.52
N LEU A 80 33.58 -23.56 10.62
CA LEU A 80 32.92 -23.88 11.90
C LEU A 80 31.57 -23.20 12.04
N ALA A 81 31.20 -22.30 11.13
CA ALA A 81 29.97 -21.51 11.24
C ALA A 81 28.70 -22.25 10.81
N GLY A 82 28.80 -23.46 10.28
CA GLY A 82 27.67 -24.23 9.75
C GLY A 82 27.11 -23.73 8.43
N CYS A 83 27.65 -22.64 7.90
CA CYS A 83 27.28 -22.04 6.62
C CYS A 83 28.04 -22.68 5.46
N ASP A 84 27.60 -22.43 4.26
CA ASP A 84 28.35 -22.70 3.03
C ASP A 84 28.68 -21.40 2.30
N VAL A 85 29.93 -21.26 1.84
CA VAL A 85 30.44 -20.04 1.21
C VAL A 85 31.03 -20.39 -0.15
N PHE A 86 30.39 -19.90 -1.20
CA PHE A 86 30.80 -20.08 -2.58
C PHE A 86 31.50 -18.80 -3.10
N ALA A 87 32.66 -18.94 -3.73
CA ALA A 87 33.38 -17.82 -4.33
C ALA A 87 32.97 -17.68 -5.81
N LEU A 88 32.31 -16.57 -6.14
CA LEU A 88 31.86 -16.23 -7.48
C LEU A 88 32.72 -15.11 -8.07
N ASP A 89 33.36 -15.37 -9.19
CA ASP A 89 33.99 -14.34 -10.00
C ASP A 89 33.12 -14.05 -11.22
N VAL A 90 32.89 -12.79 -11.54
CA VAL A 90 32.15 -12.35 -12.71
C VAL A 90 33.09 -11.62 -13.63
N ALA A 91 33.33 -12.19 -14.82
CA ALA A 91 34.25 -11.68 -15.81
C ALA A 91 33.63 -10.61 -16.74
N ALA A 92 32.46 -10.06 -16.38
CA ALA A 92 31.87 -8.90 -17.00
C ALA A 92 32.48 -7.62 -16.42
N ASP A 93 32.48 -6.54 -17.19
CA ASP A 93 32.92 -5.22 -16.77
C ASP A 93 31.92 -4.13 -17.15
N GLU A 94 32.21 -2.90 -16.80
CA GLU A 94 31.34 -1.76 -17.12
C GLU A 94 31.16 -1.57 -18.63
N ALA A 95 32.17 -1.88 -19.43
CA ALA A 95 32.08 -1.77 -20.89
C ALA A 95 31.11 -2.82 -21.45
N PHE A 96 31.16 -4.04 -20.93
CA PHE A 96 30.19 -5.10 -21.28
C PHE A 96 28.73 -4.67 -21.03
N TYR A 97 28.44 -4.09 -19.86
CA TYR A 97 27.08 -3.69 -19.49
C TYR A 97 26.54 -2.47 -20.23
N LYS A 98 27.37 -1.74 -20.97
CA LYS A 98 26.89 -0.70 -21.89
C LYS A 98 26.08 -1.28 -23.05
N ASP A 99 26.53 -2.44 -23.55
CA ASP A 99 25.92 -3.10 -24.68
C ASP A 99 24.95 -4.22 -24.25
N HIS A 100 25.13 -4.75 -23.05
CA HIS A 100 24.36 -5.86 -22.46
C HIS A 100 23.86 -5.48 -21.05
N PRO A 101 22.96 -4.49 -20.92
CA PRO A 101 22.41 -4.15 -19.59
C PRO A 101 21.77 -5.37 -18.93
N GLY A 102 22.01 -5.55 -17.63
CA GLY A 102 21.47 -6.71 -16.92
C GLY A 102 22.14 -6.92 -15.56
N ALA A 103 21.91 -8.10 -14.98
CA ALA A 103 22.33 -8.49 -13.64
C ALA A 103 22.82 -9.94 -13.64
N VAL A 104 23.53 -10.32 -12.58
CA VAL A 104 23.72 -11.73 -12.21
C VAL A 104 22.64 -12.14 -11.23
N SER A 105 21.78 -13.06 -11.62
CA SER A 105 20.77 -13.68 -10.77
C SER A 105 21.34 -14.92 -10.11
N ILE A 106 21.27 -15.01 -8.78
CA ILE A 106 21.69 -16.16 -7.98
C ILE A 106 20.43 -16.83 -7.42
N SER A 107 20.32 -18.13 -7.57
CA SER A 107 19.19 -18.91 -7.05
C SER A 107 19.71 -20.08 -6.22
N VAL A 108 19.04 -20.35 -5.10
CA VAL A 108 19.31 -21.47 -4.19
C VAL A 108 18.03 -22.25 -3.96
N GLY A 109 18.06 -23.57 -4.07
CA GLY A 109 16.86 -24.39 -3.91
C GLY A 109 17.16 -25.86 -3.68
N GLY A 110 16.10 -26.67 -3.63
CA GLY A 110 16.22 -28.13 -3.47
C GLY A 110 16.47 -28.61 -2.03
N PHE A 111 16.12 -27.82 -1.02
CA PHE A 111 16.31 -28.12 0.42
C PHE A 111 15.01 -28.49 1.16
N GLY A 112 13.92 -28.79 0.46
CA GLY A 112 12.67 -29.28 1.05
C GLY A 112 11.97 -28.24 1.93
N ILE A 113 11.68 -28.61 3.19
CA ILE A 113 11.00 -27.77 4.18
C ILE A 113 11.97 -27.00 5.11
N ALA A 114 13.25 -27.01 4.84
CA ALA A 114 14.22 -26.21 5.58
C ALA A 114 14.08 -24.73 5.25
N ASP A 115 14.61 -23.91 6.12
CA ASP A 115 14.72 -22.47 5.94
C ASP A 115 16.20 -22.11 5.83
N LEU A 116 16.60 -21.70 4.63
CA LEU A 116 17.97 -21.29 4.30
C LEU A 116 17.95 -19.89 3.75
N ASP A 117 18.85 -19.04 4.20
CA ASP A 117 19.01 -17.68 3.69
C ASP A 117 20.21 -17.56 2.76
N LEU A 118 20.10 -16.69 1.77
CA LEU A 118 21.16 -16.33 0.85
C LEU A 118 21.68 -14.91 1.15
N TYR A 119 22.99 -14.77 1.31
CA TYR A 119 23.68 -13.49 1.44
C TYR A 119 24.78 -13.35 0.40
N VAL A 120 24.95 -12.18 -0.17
CA VAL A 120 26.02 -11.90 -1.14
C VAL A 120 26.87 -10.75 -0.66
N TYR A 121 28.18 -10.97 -0.63
CA TYR A 121 29.17 -9.97 -0.22
C TYR A 121 30.20 -9.74 -1.33
N ARG A 122 30.80 -8.56 -1.36
CA ARG A 122 32.04 -8.39 -2.10
C ARG A 122 33.12 -9.29 -1.52
N ARG A 123 34.00 -9.81 -2.38
CA ARG A 123 35.23 -10.50 -1.99
C ARG A 123 36.41 -9.62 -2.31
N ASN A 124 37.14 -9.23 -1.27
CA ASN A 124 38.36 -8.44 -1.41
C ASN A 124 39.47 -9.22 -2.11
N ALA A 125 40.46 -8.51 -2.68
CA ALA A 125 41.58 -9.16 -3.38
C ALA A 125 42.44 -10.06 -2.49
N ASP A 126 42.45 -9.82 -1.17
CA ASP A 126 43.14 -10.64 -0.19
C ASP A 126 42.30 -11.86 0.27
N GLY A 127 41.10 -12.02 -0.29
CA GLY A 127 40.15 -13.11 0.05
C GLY A 127 39.37 -12.88 1.33
N THR A 128 39.36 -11.67 1.87
CA THR A 128 38.48 -11.33 3.00
C THR A 128 37.10 -10.92 2.51
N ARG A 129 36.09 -10.98 3.39
CA ARG A 129 34.75 -10.46 3.14
C ARG A 129 34.78 -8.93 3.05
N GLY A 130 34.23 -8.38 2.01
CA GLY A 130 33.95 -6.96 1.85
C GLY A 130 32.51 -6.62 2.24
N ASP A 131 31.99 -5.56 1.61
CA ASP A 131 30.65 -5.05 1.88
C ASP A 131 29.54 -6.00 1.46
N PHE A 132 28.42 -5.97 2.17
CA PHE A 132 27.18 -6.63 1.78
C PHE A 132 26.65 -6.02 0.48
N VAL A 133 26.18 -6.87 -0.44
CA VAL A 133 25.70 -6.47 -1.76
C VAL A 133 24.18 -6.66 -1.88
N THR A 134 23.71 -7.88 -1.58
CA THR A 134 22.31 -8.26 -1.70
C THR A 134 22.09 -9.58 -0.94
N GLY A 135 20.84 -9.95 -0.73
CA GLY A 135 20.47 -11.22 -0.09
C GLY A 135 18.99 -11.49 -0.23
N ASP A 136 18.61 -12.68 0.23
CA ASP A 136 17.22 -13.12 0.28
C ASP A 136 17.05 -14.06 1.49
N GLY A 137 15.95 -13.92 2.22
CA GLY A 137 15.62 -14.70 3.40
C GLY A 137 14.13 -14.99 3.44
N LYS A 138 13.66 -15.84 2.53
CA LYS A 138 12.26 -16.29 2.47
C LYS A 138 12.01 -17.39 3.50
N ILE A 139 10.76 -17.52 3.89
CA ILE A 139 10.35 -18.46 4.93
C ILE A 139 10.17 -19.88 4.37
N LEU A 140 10.57 -20.89 5.16
CA LEU A 140 10.33 -22.34 5.06
C LEU A 140 9.99 -22.89 3.66
N GLY A 141 10.97 -23.56 3.05
CA GLY A 141 10.77 -24.35 1.82
C GLY A 141 10.68 -23.56 0.53
N ALA A 142 10.72 -22.24 0.59
CA ALA A 142 10.87 -21.39 -0.59
C ALA A 142 12.34 -21.38 -1.06
N GLY A 143 12.58 -21.36 -2.36
CA GLY A 143 13.93 -21.14 -2.89
C GLY A 143 14.34 -19.69 -2.72
N GLU A 144 15.63 -19.44 -2.42
CA GLU A 144 16.18 -18.11 -2.30
C GLU A 144 16.66 -17.59 -3.66
N SER A 145 16.51 -16.30 -3.90
CA SER A 145 17.00 -15.66 -5.12
C SER A 145 17.44 -14.22 -4.88
N ALA A 146 18.63 -13.87 -5.36
CA ALA A 146 19.17 -12.54 -5.25
C ALA A 146 19.76 -12.10 -6.59
N ALA A 147 19.74 -10.80 -6.91
CA ALA A 147 20.32 -10.26 -8.11
C ALA A 147 21.37 -9.20 -7.81
N ILE A 148 22.45 -9.21 -8.57
CA ILE A 148 23.52 -8.23 -8.51
C ILE A 148 23.48 -7.40 -9.78
N ASP A 149 23.02 -6.16 -9.71
CA ASP A 149 23.00 -5.24 -10.84
C ASP A 149 24.42 -5.00 -11.37
N LYS A 150 24.58 -5.15 -12.69
CA LYS A 150 25.88 -4.93 -13.38
C LYS A 150 27.05 -5.58 -12.64
N ALA A 151 26.87 -6.83 -12.24
CA ALA A 151 27.86 -7.57 -11.45
C ALA A 151 29.23 -7.61 -12.17
N ALA A 152 30.26 -7.18 -11.48
CA ALA A 152 31.64 -7.19 -11.97
C ALA A 152 32.61 -7.50 -10.83
N GLY A 153 33.65 -8.30 -11.10
CA GLY A 153 34.67 -8.68 -10.11
C GLY A 153 34.24 -9.84 -9.22
N SER A 154 34.62 -9.83 -7.95
CA SER A 154 34.61 -10.98 -7.06
C SER A 154 33.56 -10.85 -5.95
N TYR A 155 32.88 -11.95 -5.64
CA TYR A 155 31.84 -12.06 -4.64
C TYR A 155 31.95 -13.34 -3.80
N TYR A 156 31.31 -13.32 -2.65
CA TYR A 156 30.93 -14.50 -1.90
C TYR A 156 29.41 -14.64 -1.93
N ALA A 157 28.90 -15.78 -2.38
CA ALA A 157 27.51 -16.22 -2.17
C ALA A 157 27.50 -17.14 -0.94
N VAL A 158 26.76 -16.75 0.08
CA VAL A 158 26.75 -17.42 1.40
C VAL A 158 25.36 -17.97 1.64
N VAL A 159 25.28 -19.27 1.88
CA VAL A 159 24.04 -19.93 2.27
C VAL A 159 24.11 -20.25 3.75
N THR A 160 23.15 -19.76 4.51
CA THR A 160 23.07 -19.95 5.96
C THR A 160 21.85 -20.79 6.34
N PRO A 161 21.92 -21.62 7.38
CA PRO A 161 20.75 -22.28 7.92
C PRO A 161 20.00 -21.31 8.84
N TYR A 162 18.79 -20.89 8.49
CA TYR A 162 17.93 -20.10 9.38
C TYR A 162 17.19 -21.04 10.36
N THR A 163 16.45 -22.02 9.85
CA THR A 163 15.81 -23.05 10.67
C THR A 163 15.95 -24.42 10.00
N THR A 164 16.78 -25.30 10.57
CA THR A 164 17.00 -26.64 10.04
C THR A 164 16.94 -27.67 11.13
N ILE A 165 16.32 -28.84 10.86
CA ILE A 165 16.23 -29.99 11.81
C ILE A 165 17.44 -30.89 11.68
N GLY A 166 18.25 -30.76 10.63
CA GLY A 166 19.45 -31.55 10.34
C GLY A 166 20.27 -30.88 9.25
N PRO A 167 21.41 -31.49 8.84
CA PRO A 167 22.15 -30.99 7.69
C PRO A 167 21.24 -30.91 6.45
N GLN A 168 21.29 -29.79 5.74
CA GLN A 168 20.48 -29.58 4.55
C GLN A 168 21.36 -29.39 3.32
N SER A 169 21.12 -30.24 2.31
CA SER A 169 21.76 -30.07 1.01
C SER A 169 20.92 -29.17 0.12
N TYR A 170 21.58 -28.37 -0.70
CA TYR A 170 20.94 -27.45 -1.63
C TYR A 170 21.65 -27.48 -3.00
N LYS A 171 20.98 -26.97 -4.00
CA LYS A 171 21.55 -26.65 -5.32
C LYS A 171 21.45 -25.15 -5.54
N ALA A 172 22.48 -24.57 -6.16
CA ALA A 172 22.50 -23.18 -6.48
C ALA A 172 23.06 -22.93 -7.88
N SER A 173 22.67 -21.79 -8.45
CA SER A 173 23.21 -21.32 -9.73
C SER A 173 23.36 -19.80 -9.70
N ALA A 174 24.37 -19.31 -10.40
CA ALA A 174 24.47 -17.89 -10.77
C ALA A 174 24.38 -17.77 -12.28
N GLN A 175 23.46 -16.95 -12.76
CA GLN A 175 23.19 -16.77 -14.17
C GLN A 175 23.28 -15.31 -14.54
N LEU A 176 24.06 -14.99 -15.57
CA LEU A 176 24.07 -13.68 -16.18
C LEU A 176 22.83 -13.51 -17.04
N VAL A 177 21.93 -12.64 -16.65
CA VAL A 177 20.70 -12.30 -17.37
C VAL A 177 20.86 -10.90 -17.92
N THR A 178 21.06 -10.80 -19.23
CA THR A 178 21.21 -9.53 -19.91
C THR A 178 19.98 -9.19 -20.72
N ARG A 179 19.70 -7.91 -20.78
CA ARG A 179 18.61 -7.39 -21.55
C ARG A 179 18.89 -7.55 -23.04
N GLN A 180 17.98 -8.18 -23.77
CA GLN A 180 17.93 -8.27 -25.22
C GLN A 180 16.75 -7.45 -25.71
N GLY A 181 16.97 -6.39 -26.47
CA GLY A 181 15.89 -5.59 -27.01
C GLY A 181 16.27 -4.12 -27.25
N PRO A 182 15.31 -3.30 -27.67
CA PRO A 182 15.56 -1.89 -27.97
C PRO A 182 16.05 -1.14 -26.73
N ASN A 183 16.80 -0.07 -26.94
CA ASN A 183 17.09 0.86 -25.86
C ASN A 183 15.81 1.61 -25.44
N LEU A 184 15.87 2.31 -24.30
CA LEU A 184 14.72 3.00 -23.73
C LEU A 184 14.05 3.98 -24.73
N ALA A 185 14.85 4.72 -25.53
CA ALA A 185 14.31 5.68 -26.51
C ALA A 185 13.60 4.98 -27.67
N ASP A 186 14.06 3.80 -28.05
CA ASP A 186 13.44 3.00 -29.13
C ASP A 186 12.19 2.27 -28.64
N ALA A 187 12.18 1.77 -27.41
CA ALA A 187 11.01 1.19 -26.77
C ALA A 187 9.90 2.25 -26.61
N GLU A 188 10.25 3.41 -26.07
CA GLU A 188 9.34 4.55 -25.89
C GLU A 188 8.69 5.02 -27.19
N ARG A 189 9.42 4.99 -28.30
CA ARG A 189 8.91 5.42 -29.62
C ARG A 189 7.72 4.59 -30.09
N ASN A 190 7.67 3.33 -29.69
CA ASN A 190 6.62 2.38 -30.11
C ASN A 190 5.48 2.27 -29.08
N ALA A 191 5.68 2.85 -27.88
CA ALA A 191 4.69 2.82 -26.81
C ALA A 191 3.51 3.76 -27.11
N PRO A 192 2.30 3.44 -26.65
CA PRO A 192 1.16 4.34 -26.78
C PRO A 192 1.36 5.61 -25.95
N ALA A 193 0.73 6.70 -26.36
CA ALA A 193 0.82 7.96 -25.64
C ALA A 193 0.19 7.85 -24.23
N GLY A 194 0.92 8.28 -23.22
CA GLY A 194 0.41 8.45 -21.86
C GLY A 194 -0.47 9.69 -21.71
N VAL A 195 -0.85 10.00 -20.47
CA VAL A 195 -1.58 11.22 -20.11
C VAL A 195 -0.65 12.24 -19.45
N PRO A 196 -1.03 13.53 -19.33
CA PRO A 196 -0.21 14.50 -18.62
C PRO A 196 0.07 14.07 -17.17
N ASN A 197 1.35 14.05 -16.80
CA ASN A 197 1.81 13.74 -15.45
C ASN A 197 2.19 15.01 -14.70
N PHE A 198 1.95 15.03 -13.39
CA PHE A 198 2.18 16.15 -12.50
C PHE A 198 3.11 15.71 -11.39
N ARG A 199 4.35 16.17 -11.39
CA ARG A 199 5.35 15.88 -10.35
C ARG A 199 4.91 16.48 -9.02
N ALA A 200 4.88 15.64 -7.97
CA ALA A 200 4.55 16.05 -6.61
C ALA A 200 5.80 16.36 -5.76
N SER A 201 6.83 15.52 -5.83
CA SER A 201 8.12 15.74 -5.14
C SER A 201 8.91 16.89 -5.76
N ARG A 202 9.33 17.85 -4.94
CA ARG A 202 10.13 19.02 -5.35
C ARG A 202 11.13 19.43 -4.28
N ASP A 203 11.41 18.54 -3.38
CA ASP A 203 12.34 18.75 -2.28
C ASP A 203 13.80 18.47 -2.66
N LYS A 204 14.66 18.37 -1.66
CA LYS A 204 16.11 18.14 -1.82
C LYS A 204 16.52 16.67 -1.73
N TYR A 205 15.58 15.77 -1.48
CA TYR A 205 15.86 14.35 -1.29
C TYR A 205 16.22 13.68 -2.62
N THR A 206 17.01 12.61 -2.52
CA THR A 206 17.59 12.00 -3.72
C THR A 206 16.65 11.06 -4.44
N SER A 207 15.77 10.39 -3.72
CA SER A 207 14.80 9.46 -4.31
C SER A 207 13.54 9.39 -3.48
N HIS A 208 12.46 8.93 -4.12
CA HIS A 208 11.15 8.75 -3.51
C HIS A 208 10.59 7.39 -3.88
N SER A 209 9.97 6.69 -2.95
CA SER A 209 9.30 5.40 -3.20
C SER A 209 8.07 5.23 -2.31
N GLU A 210 7.29 4.19 -2.57
CA GLU A 210 6.11 3.83 -1.78
C GLU A 210 5.11 4.98 -1.61
N PRO A 211 4.66 5.57 -2.72
CA PRO A 211 3.74 6.68 -2.66
C PRO A 211 2.33 6.21 -2.29
N THR A 212 1.64 7.01 -1.51
CA THR A 212 0.22 6.84 -1.15
C THR A 212 -0.55 8.13 -1.36
N ILE A 213 -1.85 8.03 -1.52
CA ILE A 213 -2.73 9.18 -1.73
C ILE A 213 -4.09 8.96 -1.08
N ALA A 214 -4.66 10.01 -0.52
CA ALA A 214 -6.03 10.04 -0.01
C ALA A 214 -6.78 11.26 -0.57
N MET A 215 -8.09 11.12 -0.75
CA MET A 215 -8.98 12.16 -1.26
C MET A 215 -9.93 12.60 -0.16
N ASP A 216 -9.99 13.91 0.08
CA ASP A 216 -10.95 14.50 1.03
C ASP A 216 -12.39 14.21 0.58
N PRO A 217 -13.20 13.47 1.37
CA PRO A 217 -14.57 13.16 1.00
C PRO A 217 -15.48 14.38 0.94
N LEU A 218 -15.05 15.54 1.45
CA LEU A 218 -15.79 16.80 1.40
C LEU A 218 -15.40 17.68 0.23
N ASP A 219 -14.19 17.52 -0.31
CA ASP A 219 -13.66 18.28 -1.45
C ASP A 219 -12.70 17.42 -2.27
N HIS A 220 -13.19 16.74 -3.29
CA HIS A 220 -12.40 15.85 -4.14
C HIS A 220 -11.25 16.54 -4.91
N ASN A 221 -11.13 17.87 -4.84
CA ASN A 221 -9.93 18.56 -5.33
C ASN A 221 -8.86 18.70 -4.24
N HIS A 222 -9.19 18.41 -2.98
CA HIS A 222 -8.23 18.35 -1.89
C HIS A 222 -7.72 16.94 -1.75
N LEU A 223 -6.42 16.77 -1.99
CA LEU A 223 -5.71 15.49 -1.92
C LEU A 223 -4.54 15.63 -0.97
N MET A 224 -4.33 14.65 -0.15
CA MET A 224 -3.09 14.43 0.60
C MET A 224 -2.38 13.23 0.02
N ALA A 225 -1.09 13.34 -0.17
CA ALA A 225 -0.24 12.26 -0.60
C ALA A 225 1.04 12.21 0.24
N GLY A 226 1.76 11.14 0.16
CA GLY A 226 3.03 11.00 0.86
C GLY A 226 3.89 9.91 0.23
N SER A 227 5.17 9.91 0.55
CA SER A 227 6.12 8.89 0.11
C SER A 227 7.31 8.78 1.07
N LYS A 228 8.04 7.70 0.93
CA LYS A 228 9.38 7.56 1.48
C LYS A 228 10.34 8.46 0.70
N MET A 229 11.15 9.26 1.38
CA MET A 229 12.14 10.18 0.82
C MET A 229 13.54 9.79 1.30
N TYR A 230 14.49 9.62 0.39
CA TYR A 230 15.83 9.17 0.72
C TYR A 230 16.79 10.33 0.93
N GLU A 231 17.41 10.41 2.10
CA GLU A 231 18.53 11.33 2.39
C GLU A 231 19.86 10.77 1.89
N ASN A 232 19.96 9.44 1.82
CA ASN A 232 21.11 8.75 1.27
C ASN A 232 20.67 7.41 0.68
N ASN A 233 20.76 7.28 -0.64
CA ASN A 233 20.38 6.06 -1.36
C ASN A 233 21.28 4.87 -1.06
N ASP A 234 22.59 5.13 -0.83
CA ASP A 234 23.57 4.06 -0.63
C ASP A 234 23.47 3.45 0.79
N LYS A 235 23.06 4.27 1.76
CA LYS A 235 22.91 3.85 3.16
C LYS A 235 21.49 3.46 3.55
N TYR A 236 20.55 3.52 2.62
CA TYR A 236 19.13 3.26 2.90
C TYR A 236 18.58 4.12 4.06
N LEU A 237 18.98 5.41 4.07
CA LEU A 237 18.51 6.39 5.05
C LEU A 237 17.37 7.21 4.49
N PHE A 238 16.20 7.14 5.14
CA PHE A 238 14.97 7.71 4.61
C PHE A 238 14.05 8.29 5.69
N LYS A 239 13.16 9.14 5.25
CA LYS A 239 12.09 9.82 5.99
C LYS A 239 10.78 9.71 5.23
N ILE A 240 9.69 10.04 5.88
CA ILE A 240 8.40 10.22 5.24
C ILE A 240 8.15 11.70 4.98
N GLY A 241 7.81 12.01 3.73
CA GLY A 241 7.32 13.31 3.30
C GLY A 241 5.89 13.28 2.83
N THR A 242 5.26 14.47 2.80
CA THR A 242 3.86 14.62 2.39
C THR A 242 3.69 15.71 1.35
N TYR A 243 2.66 15.58 0.54
CA TYR A 243 2.29 16.47 -0.55
C TYR A 243 0.81 16.83 -0.45
N GLU A 244 0.46 18.08 -0.72
CA GLU A 244 -0.93 18.55 -0.66
C GLU A 244 -1.35 19.18 -1.98
N SER A 245 -2.51 18.81 -2.49
CA SER A 245 -3.11 19.41 -3.68
C SER A 245 -4.51 19.94 -3.39
N HIS A 246 -4.84 21.13 -3.92
CA HIS A 246 -6.17 21.73 -3.79
C HIS A 246 -6.89 21.89 -5.14
N ASP A 247 -6.34 21.33 -6.21
CA ASP A 247 -6.88 21.43 -7.58
C ASP A 247 -7.06 20.06 -8.25
N GLY A 248 -7.14 19.02 -7.42
CA GLY A 248 -7.35 17.65 -7.83
C GLY A 248 -6.09 17.00 -8.44
N GLY A 249 -4.91 17.34 -7.94
CA GLY A 249 -3.65 16.73 -8.34
C GLY A 249 -2.97 17.37 -9.56
N ARG A 250 -3.39 18.57 -9.98
CA ARG A 250 -2.70 19.30 -11.07
C ARG A 250 -1.48 20.05 -10.58
N THR A 251 -1.55 20.57 -9.37
CA THR A 251 -0.41 21.19 -8.69
C THR A 251 -0.30 20.63 -7.28
N TRP A 252 0.91 20.50 -6.80
CA TRP A 252 1.25 19.95 -5.51
C TRP A 252 2.08 20.92 -4.71
N ASP A 253 1.76 21.05 -3.43
CA ASP A 253 2.56 21.72 -2.41
C ASP A 253 3.34 20.65 -1.65
N ASP A 254 4.64 20.63 -1.86
CA ASP A 254 5.55 19.71 -1.18
C ASP A 254 5.74 20.19 0.26
N GLN A 255 5.18 19.45 1.20
CA GLN A 255 5.17 19.78 2.63
C GLN A 255 6.49 19.37 3.31
N GLY A 256 7.32 18.59 2.60
CA GLY A 256 8.54 18.00 3.15
C GLY A 256 8.24 16.96 4.24
N GLN A 257 9.20 16.79 5.13
CA GLN A 257 9.21 15.77 6.18
C GLN A 257 8.11 15.98 7.22
N LEU A 258 7.48 14.90 7.66
CA LEU A 258 6.57 14.91 8.82
C LEU A 258 7.29 15.35 10.12
N PRO A 259 6.64 16.17 10.97
CA PRO A 259 7.27 16.70 12.17
C PRO A 259 7.42 15.65 13.29
N GLY A 260 8.32 15.92 14.26
CA GLY A 260 8.40 15.19 15.54
C GLY A 260 9.39 14.03 15.55
N TYR A 261 10.01 13.70 14.43
CA TYR A 261 10.98 12.60 14.37
C TYR A 261 12.44 13.04 14.51
N CYS A 262 12.73 14.30 14.26
CA CYS A 262 14.02 14.92 14.49
C CYS A 262 13.77 16.18 15.30
N GLY A 263 14.11 16.19 16.56
CA GLY A 263 13.81 17.30 17.48
C GLY A 263 14.51 18.61 17.09
N ALA A 264 15.68 18.89 17.61
CA ALA A 264 16.47 20.07 17.23
C ALA A 264 17.37 19.81 16.01
N PRO A 265 17.80 20.85 15.27
CA PRO A 265 18.79 20.71 14.20
C PRO A 265 20.00 19.89 14.67
N GLY A 266 20.37 18.84 13.94
CA GLY A 266 21.47 17.93 14.23
C GLY A 266 21.10 16.70 15.07
N GLN A 267 19.89 16.55 15.54
CA GLN A 267 19.44 15.33 16.24
C GLN A 267 19.16 14.16 15.28
N CYS A 268 18.95 14.43 13.99
CA CYS A 268 18.89 13.44 12.94
C CYS A 268 19.96 13.74 11.90
N ASP A 269 21.21 13.48 12.23
CA ASP A 269 22.31 13.62 11.30
C ASP A 269 22.40 12.34 10.45
N PRO A 270 22.22 12.39 9.12
CA PRO A 270 22.36 11.24 8.24
C PRO A 270 23.79 10.66 8.22
N ASN A 271 24.79 11.40 8.71
CA ASN A 271 26.14 10.90 8.87
C ASN A 271 26.37 10.18 10.21
N ASN A 272 25.40 10.24 11.13
CA ASN A 272 25.41 9.52 12.40
C ASN A 272 24.21 8.57 12.46
N GLU A 273 24.37 7.39 11.88
CA GLU A 273 23.29 6.40 11.77
C GLU A 273 22.71 5.97 13.10
N ALA A 274 23.51 5.96 14.17
CA ALA A 274 23.05 5.59 15.50
C ALA A 274 22.05 6.61 16.10
N ALA A 275 22.17 7.86 15.72
CA ALA A 275 21.28 8.95 16.16
C ALA A 275 20.16 9.26 15.13
N TYR A 276 20.25 8.68 13.93
CA TYR A 276 19.27 8.91 12.87
C TYR A 276 17.93 8.25 13.20
N ARG A 277 16.86 9.00 13.12
CA ARG A 277 15.49 8.49 13.28
C ARG A 277 14.88 8.20 11.92
N THR A 278 14.72 6.94 11.61
CA THR A 278 14.09 6.48 10.36
C THR A 278 12.57 6.53 10.47
N THR A 279 11.89 7.00 9.42
CA THR A 279 10.44 6.85 9.28
C THR A 279 10.11 6.19 7.95
N SER A 280 9.19 5.24 7.96
CA SER A 280 8.86 4.38 6.81
C SER A 280 7.35 4.23 6.64
N ASP A 281 6.94 3.70 5.51
CA ASP A 281 5.62 3.18 5.18
C ASP A 281 4.48 4.10 5.59
N ILE A 282 4.15 5.04 4.72
CA ILE A 282 3.03 5.93 4.97
C ILE A 282 1.74 5.37 4.40
N SER A 283 0.66 5.43 5.19
CA SER A 283 -0.71 5.31 4.69
C SER A 283 -1.55 6.51 5.14
N LEU A 284 -2.48 6.92 4.30
CA LEU A 284 -3.25 8.15 4.47
C LEU A 284 -4.76 7.89 4.45
N ALA A 285 -5.50 8.64 5.26
CA ALA A 285 -6.94 8.65 5.24
C ALA A 285 -7.49 10.04 5.58
N PHE A 286 -8.73 10.31 5.19
CA PHE A 286 -9.50 11.47 5.63
C PHE A 286 -10.74 11.03 6.40
N ASP A 287 -11.13 11.84 7.37
CA ASP A 287 -12.46 11.73 7.95
C ASP A 287 -13.49 12.64 7.26
N ASP A 288 -14.76 12.54 7.68
CA ASP A 288 -15.86 13.34 7.13
C ASP A 288 -15.92 14.77 7.70
N GLU A 289 -14.97 15.18 8.53
CA GLU A 289 -14.74 16.57 8.94
C GLU A 289 -13.66 17.25 8.10
N GLY A 290 -12.92 16.49 7.29
CA GLY A 290 -11.83 16.94 6.42
C GLY A 290 -10.48 16.96 7.13
N ASP A 291 -10.36 16.26 8.24
CA ASP A 291 -9.08 16.01 8.91
C ASP A 291 -8.34 14.90 8.18
N ALA A 292 -7.07 15.12 7.86
CA ALA A 292 -6.20 14.12 7.25
C ALA A 292 -5.39 13.41 8.33
N TYR A 293 -5.20 12.12 8.16
CA TYR A 293 -4.42 11.25 9.04
C TYR A 293 -3.30 10.58 8.26
N ALA A 294 -2.08 10.63 8.80
CA ALA A 294 -0.92 9.91 8.26
C ALA A 294 -0.44 8.90 9.30
N ASN A 295 -0.49 7.64 8.95
CA ASN A 295 0.04 6.55 9.75
C ASN A 295 1.40 6.14 9.21
N VAL A 296 2.41 6.05 10.05
CA VAL A 296 3.79 5.78 9.66
C VAL A 296 4.50 4.90 10.68
N LEU A 297 5.50 4.19 10.20
CA LEU A 297 6.49 3.48 11.01
C LEU A 297 7.58 4.45 11.48
N ASP A 298 8.07 4.26 12.68
CA ASP A 298 9.11 5.08 13.30
C ASP A 298 10.11 4.24 14.08
N ALA A 299 11.38 4.34 13.74
CA ALA A 299 12.46 3.66 14.44
C ALA A 299 13.59 4.61 14.84
N PRO A 300 14.14 4.48 16.04
CA PRO A 300 15.36 5.16 16.41
C PRO A 300 16.58 4.51 15.73
N GLY A 301 17.54 5.32 15.31
CA GLY A 301 18.76 4.87 14.66
C GLY A 301 18.62 4.73 13.13
N GLY A 302 19.73 4.54 12.46
CA GLY A 302 19.79 4.15 11.05
C GLY A 302 19.70 2.62 10.91
N THR A 303 19.90 2.13 9.70
CA THR A 303 19.85 0.69 9.38
C THR A 303 20.80 -0.17 10.22
N ALA A 304 21.99 0.38 10.56
CA ALA A 304 22.98 -0.32 11.40
C ALA A 304 22.59 -0.42 12.88
N ALA A 305 21.74 0.46 13.38
CA ALA A 305 21.30 0.51 14.78
C ALA A 305 19.81 0.12 14.92
N PHE A 306 19.23 -0.47 13.91
CA PHE A 306 17.82 -0.82 13.83
C PHE A 306 17.40 -1.76 14.97
N ARG A 307 16.39 -1.37 15.72
CA ARG A 307 15.84 -2.12 16.88
C ARG A 307 14.34 -2.36 16.79
N GLY A 308 13.76 -2.29 15.59
CA GLY A 308 12.34 -2.42 15.33
C GLY A 308 11.63 -1.07 15.14
N PHE A 309 10.52 -1.11 14.43
CA PHE A 309 9.64 0.03 14.24
C PHE A 309 8.55 0.09 15.31
N ASN A 310 8.17 1.31 15.66
CA ASN A 310 6.92 1.63 16.33
C ASN A 310 5.89 2.10 15.30
N MET A 311 4.62 2.13 15.70
CA MET A 311 3.53 2.64 14.88
C MET A 311 3.04 3.98 15.41
N THR A 312 2.95 4.99 14.54
CA THR A 312 2.49 6.34 14.91
C THR A 312 1.45 6.89 13.93
N VAL A 313 0.66 7.86 14.38
CA VAL A 313 -0.31 8.59 13.56
C VAL A 313 -0.15 10.09 13.78
N HIS A 314 -0.16 10.85 12.70
CA HIS A 314 -0.26 12.31 12.67
C HIS A 314 -1.65 12.74 12.23
N VAL A 315 -2.07 13.91 12.69
CA VAL A 315 -3.34 14.53 12.30
C VAL A 315 -3.05 15.90 11.68
N LYS A 316 -3.71 16.20 10.57
CA LYS A 316 -3.69 17.53 9.95
C LYS A 316 -5.11 18.06 9.83
N HIS A 317 -5.44 19.04 10.66
CA HIS A 317 -6.71 19.73 10.55
C HIS A 317 -6.71 20.71 9.34
N PRO A 318 -7.86 20.99 8.71
CA PRO A 318 -7.93 21.88 7.57
C PRO A 318 -7.24 23.24 7.79
N GLY A 319 -6.20 23.50 7.00
CA GLY A 319 -5.42 24.74 7.05
C GLY A 319 -4.49 24.86 8.27
N GLN A 320 -4.22 23.76 8.97
CA GLN A 320 -3.21 23.66 10.02
C GLN A 320 -2.02 22.81 9.54
N PRO A 321 -0.84 22.94 10.13
CA PRO A 321 0.28 22.01 9.90
C PRO A 321 -0.06 20.62 10.47
N TRP A 322 0.73 19.62 10.09
CA TRP A 322 0.68 18.31 10.72
C TRP A 322 0.97 18.40 12.23
N SER A 323 0.24 17.63 13.02
CA SER A 323 0.56 17.44 14.45
C SER A 323 1.89 16.68 14.62
N GLY A 324 2.43 16.66 15.82
CA GLY A 324 3.43 15.65 16.20
C GLY A 324 2.83 14.23 16.21
N PRO A 325 3.67 13.19 16.28
CA PRO A 325 3.21 11.81 16.27
C PRO A 325 2.44 11.44 17.54
N THR A 326 1.33 10.72 17.37
CA THR A 326 0.64 9.98 18.43
C THR A 326 0.97 8.51 18.28
N THR A 327 1.43 7.87 19.34
CA THR A 327 1.79 6.45 19.34
C THR A 327 0.53 5.59 19.19
N VAL A 328 0.54 4.70 18.22
CA VAL A 328 -0.45 3.63 18.03
C VAL A 328 0.02 2.38 18.76
N HIS A 329 1.24 1.93 18.45
CA HIS A 329 1.88 0.77 19.08
C HIS A 329 3.35 1.09 19.38
N ASP A 330 3.80 0.72 20.58
CA ASP A 330 5.17 0.90 21.04
C ASP A 330 5.80 -0.45 21.40
N ASN A 331 6.66 -0.95 20.53
CA ASN A 331 7.37 -2.21 20.73
C ASN A 331 8.32 -2.23 21.92
N ARG A 332 8.70 -1.06 22.45
CA ARG A 332 9.60 -0.95 23.61
C ARG A 332 8.94 -1.35 24.93
N ILE A 333 7.61 -1.40 24.99
CA ILE A 333 6.83 -1.56 26.23
C ILE A 333 6.51 -3.03 26.55
N ASN A 334 6.83 -3.99 25.68
CA ASN A 334 6.49 -5.38 25.95
C ASN A 334 7.58 -6.11 26.77
N PRO A 335 7.51 -6.09 28.13
CA PRO A 335 8.52 -6.73 28.98
C PRO A 335 8.38 -8.25 29.06
N LEU A 336 7.31 -8.82 28.50
CA LEU A 336 7.00 -10.26 28.63
C LEU A 336 7.66 -11.12 27.54
N THR A 337 8.12 -10.49 26.49
CA THR A 337 8.84 -11.18 25.44
C THR A 337 10.21 -10.53 25.30
N SER A 338 11.26 -11.24 25.61
CA SER A 338 12.64 -10.89 25.26
C SER A 338 12.86 -10.89 23.72
N ARG A 339 11.79 -10.82 22.94
CA ARG A 339 11.77 -10.85 21.48
C ARG A 339 11.81 -9.43 20.95
N LEU A 340 12.64 -9.21 19.98
CA LEU A 340 12.56 -8.02 19.14
C LEU A 340 11.30 -8.16 18.29
N LEU A 341 10.40 -7.20 18.39
CA LEU A 341 9.22 -7.09 17.54
C LEU A 341 9.44 -5.99 16.50
N LEU A 342 8.97 -6.22 15.30
CA LEU A 342 9.07 -5.31 14.18
C LEU A 342 7.65 -5.08 13.65
N ASP A 343 7.18 -3.83 13.74
CA ASP A 343 5.97 -3.42 13.01
C ASP A 343 6.36 -3.13 11.56
N ASP A 344 5.64 -3.70 10.60
CA ASP A 344 5.91 -3.51 9.17
C ASP A 344 4.63 -3.45 8.35
N LYS A 345 4.67 -2.75 7.22
CA LYS A 345 3.62 -2.66 6.20
C LYS A 345 2.24 -2.34 6.76
N ASN A 346 2.09 -1.13 7.26
CA ASN A 346 0.90 -0.61 7.92
C ASN A 346 -0.14 -0.04 6.93
N TRP A 347 -1.42 -0.07 7.35
CA TRP A 347 -2.52 0.57 6.64
C TRP A 347 -3.52 1.20 7.58
N ILE A 348 -3.95 2.46 7.29
CA ILE A 348 -4.98 3.18 8.04
C ILE A 348 -6.29 3.26 7.25
N ALA A 349 -7.41 3.11 7.93
CA ALA A 349 -8.74 3.39 7.40
C ALA A 349 -9.61 4.10 8.42
N VAL A 350 -10.50 4.99 7.95
CA VAL A 350 -11.45 5.73 8.76
C VAL A 350 -12.87 5.40 8.33
N ASP A 351 -13.72 4.99 9.26
CA ASP A 351 -15.12 4.74 9.00
C ASP A 351 -15.92 6.05 8.94
N ASN A 352 -16.13 6.52 7.72
CA ASN A 352 -16.92 7.73 7.41
C ASN A 352 -18.40 7.43 7.16
N HIS A 353 -18.84 6.18 7.32
CA HIS A 353 -20.18 5.74 6.90
C HIS A 353 -21.16 5.61 8.06
N THR A 354 -20.67 5.24 9.24
CA THR A 354 -21.57 4.83 10.31
C THR A 354 -21.68 5.83 11.43
N ASP A 355 -22.93 6.03 11.79
CA ASP A 355 -23.26 6.45 13.12
C ASP A 355 -23.01 5.32 14.11
N VAL A 356 -22.23 5.65 15.07
CA VAL A 356 -21.55 4.78 15.99
C VAL A 356 -22.44 3.90 16.86
N ASN A 357 -23.69 4.20 17.05
CA ASN A 357 -24.60 3.43 17.89
C ASN A 357 -25.59 2.54 17.12
N GLY A 358 -25.28 2.26 15.86
CA GLY A 358 -25.64 0.98 15.28
C GLY A 358 -27.08 0.71 14.96
N GLY A 359 -27.83 1.69 14.59
CA GLY A 359 -29.09 1.44 13.93
C GLY A 359 -29.22 2.28 12.68
N PRO A 360 -29.84 1.79 11.61
CA PRO A 360 -30.01 2.56 10.38
C PRO A 360 -30.80 3.87 10.54
N ASN A 361 -31.26 4.18 11.75
CA ASN A 361 -32.06 5.36 12.07
C ASN A 361 -31.57 6.16 13.29
N GLN A 362 -30.39 5.90 13.82
CA GLN A 362 -29.86 6.68 14.94
C GLN A 362 -29.16 7.94 14.43
N PRO A 363 -29.36 9.12 15.03
CA PRO A 363 -28.65 10.32 14.62
C PRO A 363 -27.17 10.19 14.95
N ARG A 364 -26.29 10.67 14.05
CA ARG A 364 -24.86 10.84 14.33
C ARG A 364 -24.71 11.57 15.66
N ASP A 365 -23.98 10.98 16.59
CA ASP A 365 -23.71 11.57 17.89
C ASP A 365 -22.66 12.69 17.82
N GLY A 366 -22.18 13.03 16.61
CA GLY A 366 -21.18 14.06 16.35
C GLY A 366 -19.77 13.62 16.71
N LYS A 367 -19.55 12.33 16.93
CA LYS A 367 -18.22 11.77 17.14
C LYS A 367 -17.59 11.37 15.82
N ILE A 368 -16.26 11.50 15.76
CA ILE A 368 -15.43 11.04 14.67
C ILE A 368 -15.61 9.54 14.46
N GLY A 369 -15.61 9.07 13.22
CA GLY A 369 -15.72 7.66 12.88
C GLY A 369 -14.62 6.83 13.54
N THR A 370 -14.86 5.53 13.66
CA THR A 370 -13.82 4.61 14.17
C THR A 370 -12.67 4.56 13.19
N MET A 371 -11.46 4.69 13.70
CA MET A 371 -10.23 4.55 12.94
C MET A 371 -9.60 3.19 13.20
N TYR A 372 -8.97 2.66 12.19
CA TYR A 372 -8.31 1.36 12.24
C TYR A 372 -6.91 1.47 11.64
N VAL A 373 -5.93 0.85 12.27
CA VAL A 373 -4.60 0.62 11.72
C VAL A 373 -4.32 -0.87 11.81
N CYS A 374 -3.96 -1.50 10.70
CA CYS A 374 -3.47 -2.87 10.67
C CYS A 374 -2.05 -2.93 10.10
N TRP A 375 -1.31 -3.96 10.48
CA TRP A 375 0.07 -4.16 10.04
C TRP A 375 0.53 -5.59 10.25
N SER A 376 1.71 -5.93 9.69
CA SER A 376 2.44 -7.15 9.99
C SER A 376 3.27 -6.92 11.26
N LEU A 377 3.09 -7.76 12.25
CA LEU A 377 3.89 -7.79 13.48
C LEU A 377 4.85 -8.96 13.38
N ASP A 378 6.10 -8.67 13.12
CA ASP A 378 7.15 -9.67 12.99
C ASP A 378 7.83 -9.90 14.34
N GLY A 379 7.96 -11.14 14.73
CA GLY A 379 8.58 -11.52 15.97
C GLY A 379 9.81 -12.40 15.73
N THR A 380 10.91 -12.07 16.41
CA THR A 380 12.13 -12.85 16.36
C THR A 380 12.14 -13.96 17.40
N GLY A 381 12.65 -15.13 17.08
CA GLY A 381 12.77 -16.27 18.01
C GLY A 381 12.83 -17.61 17.31
N ALA A 382 12.83 -18.70 18.07
CA ALA A 382 12.92 -20.07 17.54
C ALA A 382 11.78 -20.47 16.58
N VAL A 383 10.70 -19.69 16.56
CA VAL A 383 9.63 -19.76 15.57
C VAL A 383 9.37 -18.30 15.17
N PRO A 384 9.72 -17.88 13.95
CA PRO A 384 9.38 -16.57 13.46
C PRO A 384 7.84 -16.45 13.40
N LEU A 385 7.32 -15.34 13.91
CA LEU A 385 5.90 -15.00 13.83
C LEU A 385 5.77 -13.80 12.92
N GLN A 386 5.02 -13.94 11.84
CA GLN A 386 4.50 -12.83 11.05
C GLN A 386 2.99 -12.78 11.26
N GLU A 387 2.57 -12.03 12.23
CA GLU A 387 1.17 -11.95 12.61
C GLU A 387 0.54 -10.68 12.04
N ILE A 388 -0.61 -10.80 11.39
CA ILE A 388 -1.40 -9.62 11.03
C ILE A 388 -2.20 -9.19 12.26
N VAL A 389 -2.00 -7.94 12.64
CA VAL A 389 -2.59 -7.35 13.83
C VAL A 389 -3.31 -6.04 13.51
N LEU A 390 -4.14 -5.59 14.44
CA LEU A 390 -4.92 -4.38 14.29
C LEU A 390 -5.07 -3.64 15.61
N MET A 391 -5.04 -2.31 15.53
CA MET A 391 -5.54 -1.41 16.57
C MET A 391 -6.62 -0.48 16.02
N ARG A 392 -7.45 0.02 16.91
CA ARG A 392 -8.50 0.99 16.60
C ARG A 392 -8.50 2.16 17.56
N SER A 393 -8.95 3.29 17.07
CA SER A 393 -9.25 4.48 17.86
C SER A 393 -10.72 4.84 17.77
N LEU A 394 -11.31 5.29 18.88
CA LEU A 394 -12.70 5.72 18.97
C LEU A 394 -12.83 7.22 19.27
N ASP A 395 -11.71 7.94 19.33
CA ASP A 395 -11.62 9.33 19.79
C ASP A 395 -10.80 10.24 18.85
N GLY A 396 -10.74 9.88 17.56
CA GLY A 396 -10.04 10.67 16.53
C GLY A 396 -8.53 10.51 16.58
N GLY A 397 -8.04 9.31 16.86
CA GLY A 397 -6.62 8.99 16.83
C GLY A 397 -5.85 9.39 18.09
N LYS A 398 -6.53 9.80 19.17
CA LYS A 398 -5.88 10.22 20.43
C LYS A 398 -5.45 9.04 21.27
N THR A 399 -6.28 8.00 21.33
CA THR A 399 -5.96 6.74 22.02
C THR A 399 -6.21 5.55 21.09
N TRP A 400 -5.36 4.54 21.21
CA TRP A 400 -5.37 3.34 20.39
C TRP A 400 -5.36 2.09 21.24
N GLY A 401 -5.97 1.01 20.75
CA GLY A 401 -5.94 -0.30 21.39
C GLY A 401 -6.61 -1.36 20.54
N GLY A 402 -6.28 -2.62 20.78
CA GLY A 402 -6.88 -3.74 20.07
C GLY A 402 -8.33 -3.97 20.50
N LEU A 403 -8.54 -4.44 21.72
CA LEU A 403 -9.88 -4.61 22.30
C LEU A 403 -10.23 -3.48 23.25
N VAL A 404 -9.29 -3.02 24.05
CA VAL A 404 -9.45 -1.95 25.08
C VAL A 404 -8.69 -0.72 24.63
N PRO A 405 -9.28 0.46 24.55
CA PRO A 405 -8.56 1.68 24.25
C PRO A 405 -7.41 1.93 25.22
N GLY A 406 -6.20 2.18 24.70
CA GLY A 406 -5.00 2.50 25.46
C GLY A 406 -4.24 1.30 26.05
N ASP A 407 -4.57 0.07 25.67
CA ASP A 407 -3.93 -1.15 26.20
C ASP A 407 -2.57 -1.49 25.57
N ASN A 408 -2.16 -0.82 24.50
CA ASN A 408 -0.97 -1.13 23.71
C ASN A 408 -0.84 -2.62 23.32
N ILE A 409 -1.98 -3.34 23.25
CA ILE A 409 -2.05 -4.74 22.88
C ILE A 409 -2.80 -4.86 21.54
N PRO A 410 -2.10 -5.14 20.43
CA PRO A 410 -2.76 -5.30 19.14
C PRO A 410 -3.70 -6.51 19.14
N PHE A 411 -4.81 -6.39 18.42
CA PHE A 411 -5.72 -7.51 18.19
C PHE A 411 -5.16 -8.41 17.07
N PRO A 412 -4.93 -9.72 17.31
CA PRO A 412 -4.40 -10.64 16.31
C PRO A 412 -5.49 -11.01 15.30
N LEU A 413 -5.40 -10.52 14.07
CA LEU A 413 -6.31 -10.86 12.98
C LEU A 413 -6.04 -12.25 12.39
N SER A 414 -4.77 -12.64 12.28
CA SER A 414 -4.32 -13.94 11.74
C SER A 414 -4.39 -15.09 12.72
N GLN A 415 -4.67 -14.81 14.01
CA GLN A 415 -4.98 -15.79 15.07
C GLN A 415 -3.93 -16.84 15.35
N LYS A 416 -2.65 -16.47 15.41
CA LYS A 416 -1.55 -17.29 15.94
C LYS A 416 -1.36 -18.70 15.34
N THR A 417 -1.92 -18.98 14.20
CA THR A 417 -1.52 -20.15 13.42
C THR A 417 -0.19 -19.84 12.74
N LEU A 418 0.58 -20.84 12.34
CA LEU A 418 1.90 -20.74 11.67
C LEU A 418 1.83 -19.95 10.34
N ILE A 419 1.35 -18.72 10.39
CA ILE A 419 0.96 -17.93 9.23
C ILE A 419 1.97 -16.81 9.04
N SER A 420 2.46 -16.69 7.84
CA SER A 420 3.33 -15.63 7.37
C SER A 420 2.52 -14.63 6.57
N GLY A 421 1.96 -13.63 7.26
CA GLY A 421 1.11 -12.61 6.64
C GLY A 421 1.84 -11.30 6.41
N ILE A 422 1.73 -10.74 5.20
CA ILE A 422 2.28 -9.41 4.86
C ILE A 422 1.28 -8.59 4.05
N GLY A 423 1.39 -7.26 4.14
CA GLY A 423 0.63 -6.34 3.30
C GLY A 423 -0.83 -6.22 3.70
N CYS A 424 -1.11 -6.05 4.99
CA CYS A 424 -2.46 -5.80 5.45
C CYS A 424 -3.05 -4.56 4.79
N HIS A 425 -4.23 -4.70 4.20
CA HIS A 425 -5.01 -3.62 3.62
C HIS A 425 -6.42 -3.61 4.19
N LEU A 426 -6.92 -2.42 4.53
CA LEU A 426 -8.25 -2.21 5.12
C LEU A 426 -9.19 -1.57 4.13
N ALA A 427 -10.43 -2.08 4.08
CA ALA A 427 -11.53 -1.43 3.37
C ALA A 427 -12.78 -1.37 4.23
N ILE A 428 -13.49 -0.26 4.17
CA ILE A 428 -14.71 -0.01 4.94
C ILE A 428 -15.93 -0.12 4.03
N GLY A 429 -16.86 -0.98 4.39
CA GLY A 429 -18.12 -1.14 3.69
C GLY A 429 -19.16 -0.06 4.05
N PRO A 430 -20.21 0.09 3.23
CA PRO A 430 -21.21 1.17 3.38
C PRO A 430 -22.04 1.11 4.67
N ARG A 431 -22.00 0.02 5.42
CA ARG A 431 -22.66 -0.15 6.72
C ARG A 431 -21.67 -0.17 7.88
N GLY A 432 -20.37 0.16 7.63
CA GLY A 432 -19.31 0.13 8.63
C GLY A 432 -18.71 -1.26 8.84
N GLU A 433 -18.90 -2.17 7.89
CA GLU A 433 -18.16 -3.42 7.87
C GLU A 433 -16.69 -3.12 7.57
N VAL A 434 -15.78 -3.77 8.27
CA VAL A 434 -14.35 -3.65 8.08
C VAL A 434 -13.81 -4.95 7.50
N TYR A 435 -13.13 -4.85 6.38
CA TYR A 435 -12.44 -5.96 5.72
C TYR A 435 -10.95 -5.73 5.83
N ALA A 436 -10.24 -6.67 6.42
CA ALA A 436 -8.78 -6.73 6.44
C ALA A 436 -8.34 -7.87 5.52
N THR A 437 -7.49 -7.59 4.57
CA THR A 437 -6.91 -8.59 3.65
C THR A 437 -5.41 -8.50 3.66
N TRP A 438 -4.75 -9.62 3.44
CA TRP A 438 -3.29 -9.71 3.38
C TRP A 438 -2.86 -10.88 2.52
N TYR A 439 -1.61 -10.93 2.15
CA TYR A 439 -0.99 -12.07 1.49
C TYR A 439 -0.34 -12.99 2.52
N ASP A 440 -0.60 -14.28 2.42
CA ASP A 440 0.04 -15.32 3.20
C ASP A 440 1.08 -16.05 2.32
N ASN A 441 2.35 -15.86 2.65
CA ASN A 441 3.46 -16.39 1.87
C ASN A 441 3.56 -17.92 1.92
N GLN A 442 3.13 -18.55 3.01
CA GLN A 442 3.21 -20.00 3.16
C GLN A 442 2.08 -20.70 2.41
N LEU A 443 0.88 -20.11 2.46
CA LEU A 443 -0.29 -20.65 1.77
C LEU A 443 -0.37 -20.24 0.31
N ASN A 444 0.47 -19.30 -0.13
CA ASN A 444 0.32 -18.63 -1.43
C ASN A 444 -1.14 -18.18 -1.67
N ALA A 445 -1.68 -17.48 -0.70
CA ALA A 445 -3.10 -17.15 -0.66
C ALA A 445 -3.35 -15.71 -0.18
N ILE A 446 -4.40 -15.11 -0.71
CA ILE A 446 -4.97 -13.90 -0.13
C ILE A 446 -5.90 -14.32 0.99
N MET A 447 -5.63 -13.81 2.19
CA MET A 447 -6.41 -14.07 3.40
C MET A 447 -7.35 -12.90 3.71
N GLN A 448 -8.40 -13.16 4.45
CA GLN A 448 -9.32 -12.13 4.94
C GLN A 448 -9.80 -12.42 6.36
N ALA A 449 -9.90 -11.34 7.15
CA ALA A 449 -10.75 -11.27 8.33
C ALA A 449 -11.77 -10.13 8.16
N LYS A 450 -12.95 -10.26 8.77
CA LYS A 450 -14.02 -9.28 8.67
C LYS A 450 -14.63 -8.95 10.03
N SER A 451 -14.97 -7.68 10.24
CA SER A 451 -15.79 -7.23 11.37
C SER A 451 -17.05 -6.53 10.88
N GLU A 452 -18.19 -6.87 11.47
CA GLU A 452 -19.50 -6.22 11.22
C GLU A 452 -19.92 -5.29 12.39
N ASN A 453 -19.07 -5.14 13.40
CA ASN A 453 -19.40 -4.44 14.65
C ASN A 453 -18.25 -3.51 15.09
N ARG A 454 -17.60 -2.83 14.16
CA ARG A 454 -16.57 -1.81 14.40
C ARG A 454 -15.31 -2.35 15.05
N GLY A 455 -14.82 -3.46 14.55
CA GLY A 455 -13.60 -4.05 15.03
C GLY A 455 -13.68 -4.65 16.44
N ARG A 456 -14.88 -4.84 17.00
CA ARG A 456 -15.04 -5.51 18.31
C ARG A 456 -14.91 -7.01 18.22
N LEU A 457 -15.49 -7.58 17.17
CA LEU A 457 -15.39 -9.02 16.87
C LEU A 457 -15.00 -9.18 15.41
N TRP A 458 -14.14 -10.13 15.17
CA TRP A 458 -13.66 -10.47 13.84
C TRP A 458 -14.00 -11.92 13.52
N THR A 459 -14.26 -12.20 12.26
CA THR A 459 -14.31 -13.59 11.78
C THR A 459 -12.92 -14.22 11.93
N LEU A 460 -12.87 -15.53 11.95
CA LEU A 460 -11.62 -16.23 11.75
C LEU A 460 -11.01 -15.83 10.40
N ALA A 461 -9.68 -15.71 10.36
CA ALA A 461 -8.95 -15.54 9.11
C ALA A 461 -9.24 -16.72 8.18
N ALA A 462 -9.59 -16.41 6.95
CA ALA A 462 -9.90 -17.42 5.96
C ALA A 462 -9.30 -17.05 4.60
N PRO A 463 -8.79 -18.02 3.84
CA PRO A 463 -8.34 -17.77 2.48
C PRO A 463 -9.53 -17.42 1.58
N ILE A 464 -9.37 -16.39 0.77
CA ILE A 464 -10.37 -16.01 -0.24
C ILE A 464 -9.94 -16.42 -1.65
N ALA A 465 -8.64 -16.52 -1.91
CA ALA A 465 -8.10 -16.94 -3.20
C ALA A 465 -6.67 -17.46 -3.03
N GLY A 466 -6.30 -18.50 -3.79
CA GLY A 466 -4.92 -18.84 -4.07
C GLY A 466 -4.37 -17.95 -5.17
N ILE A 467 -3.12 -17.49 -5.02
CA ILE A 467 -2.36 -16.80 -6.06
C ILE A 467 -0.95 -17.36 -6.11
N ALA A 468 -0.36 -17.39 -7.31
CA ALA A 468 1.08 -17.60 -7.42
C ALA A 468 1.74 -16.23 -7.21
N GLY A 469 2.35 -16.01 -6.05
CA GLY A 469 3.02 -14.76 -5.73
C GLY A 469 4.12 -14.45 -6.76
N VAL A 470 4.31 -13.18 -7.09
CA VAL A 470 5.46 -12.73 -7.87
C VAL A 470 6.73 -12.90 -7.04
N ASN A 471 7.81 -13.26 -7.71
CA ASN A 471 9.12 -13.40 -7.06
C ASN A 471 9.60 -12.05 -6.54
N ASP A 472 10.38 -12.05 -5.45
CA ASP A 472 10.96 -10.85 -4.87
C ASP A 472 11.83 -10.06 -5.84
N ALA A 473 12.46 -10.72 -6.80
CA ALA A 473 13.11 -10.08 -7.93
C ALA A 473 12.72 -10.78 -9.23
N PHE A 474 12.37 -10.03 -10.25
CA PHE A 474 12.24 -10.58 -11.59
C PHE A 474 13.62 -11.00 -12.13
N ALA A 475 13.66 -12.04 -12.94
CA ALA A 475 14.90 -12.54 -13.51
C ALA A 475 15.69 -11.42 -14.22
N GLY A 476 16.97 -11.26 -13.89
CA GLY A 476 17.84 -10.24 -14.47
C GLY A 476 17.66 -8.84 -13.89
N GLU A 477 16.92 -8.69 -12.79
CA GLU A 477 16.68 -7.41 -12.12
C GLU A 477 17.07 -7.47 -10.66
N ALA A 478 17.52 -6.33 -10.14
CA ALA A 478 18.02 -6.21 -8.80
C ALA A 478 17.06 -5.48 -7.85
N PHE A 479 15.77 -5.42 -8.16
CA PHE A 479 14.79 -4.86 -7.24
C PHE A 479 13.78 -5.93 -6.80
N ARG A 480 13.34 -5.86 -5.55
CA ARG A 480 12.31 -6.75 -5.02
C ARG A 480 10.92 -6.37 -5.49
N ASN A 481 10.03 -7.34 -5.52
CA ASN A 481 8.62 -7.16 -5.79
C ASN A 481 7.77 -8.08 -4.89
N LEU A 482 6.64 -7.58 -4.40
CA LEU A 482 5.75 -8.30 -3.49
C LEU A 482 4.33 -8.36 -4.04
N SER A 483 3.65 -9.49 -3.85
CA SER A 483 2.23 -9.67 -4.18
C SER A 483 1.30 -9.12 -3.09
N LEU A 484 1.34 -7.80 -2.84
CA LEU A 484 0.46 -7.18 -1.85
C LEU A 484 -0.96 -7.02 -2.41
N PRO A 485 -2.01 -7.51 -1.71
CA PRO A 485 -3.39 -7.30 -2.14
C PRO A 485 -3.86 -5.88 -1.87
N THR A 486 -4.74 -5.38 -2.74
CA THR A 486 -5.49 -4.15 -2.52
C THR A 486 -6.98 -4.46 -2.51
N THR A 487 -7.72 -3.86 -1.58
CA THR A 487 -9.13 -4.18 -1.33
C THR A 487 -10.00 -2.93 -1.38
N ALA A 488 -11.16 -3.02 -2.01
CA ALA A 488 -12.13 -1.95 -2.02
C ALA A 488 -13.55 -2.50 -1.89
N VAL A 489 -14.47 -1.66 -1.44
CA VAL A 489 -15.89 -1.98 -1.29
C VAL A 489 -16.72 -0.91 -1.99
N ASP A 490 -17.68 -1.32 -2.83
CA ASP A 490 -18.59 -0.39 -3.48
C ASP A 490 -19.77 0.03 -2.58
N GLY A 491 -20.54 1.01 -3.05
CA GLY A 491 -21.71 1.50 -2.33
C GLY A 491 -22.84 0.47 -2.15
N GLN A 492 -22.74 -0.69 -2.77
CA GLN A 492 -23.68 -1.80 -2.65
C GLN A 492 -23.20 -2.88 -1.67
N GLY A 493 -21.95 -2.78 -1.21
CA GLY A 493 -21.30 -3.73 -0.31
C GLY A 493 -20.66 -4.93 -1.04
N ASN A 494 -20.43 -4.83 -2.36
CA ASN A 494 -19.60 -5.79 -3.05
C ASN A 494 -18.12 -5.52 -2.68
N VAL A 495 -17.39 -6.59 -2.41
CA VAL A 495 -15.97 -6.53 -2.03
C VAL A 495 -15.12 -6.97 -3.21
N TYR A 496 -14.10 -6.21 -3.51
CA TYR A 496 -13.15 -6.44 -4.58
C TYR A 496 -11.75 -6.56 -4.00
N VAL A 497 -11.00 -7.54 -4.46
CA VAL A 497 -9.58 -7.73 -4.06
C VAL A 497 -8.76 -7.96 -5.31
N ALA A 498 -7.71 -7.17 -5.50
CA ALA A 498 -6.78 -7.31 -6.61
C ALA A 498 -5.38 -7.60 -6.08
N ALA A 499 -4.61 -8.39 -6.83
CA ALA A 499 -3.23 -8.70 -6.54
C ALA A 499 -2.48 -9.02 -7.84
N ALA A 500 -1.14 -8.99 -7.80
CA ALA A 500 -0.31 -9.55 -8.84
C ALA A 500 -0.18 -11.08 -8.65
N SER A 501 -0.25 -11.83 -9.73
CA SER A 501 -0.11 -13.29 -9.73
C SER A 501 0.62 -13.75 -10.99
N MET A 502 1.56 -14.66 -10.84
CA MET A 502 2.26 -15.30 -11.97
C MET A 502 1.35 -16.22 -12.80
N ASN A 503 0.13 -16.45 -12.35
CA ASN A 503 -0.88 -17.24 -13.07
C ASN A 503 -2.24 -16.51 -13.00
N ALA A 504 -2.65 -15.94 -14.13
CA ALA A 504 -3.94 -15.25 -14.27
C ALA A 504 -5.16 -16.14 -14.03
N GLN A 505 -5.00 -17.45 -14.07
CA GLN A 505 -6.09 -18.40 -13.83
C GLN A 505 -6.26 -18.74 -12.34
N GLY A 506 -5.40 -18.22 -11.49
CA GLY A 506 -5.34 -18.58 -10.06
C GLY A 506 -4.84 -20.00 -9.85
N THR A 507 -4.23 -20.25 -8.71
CA THR A 507 -3.87 -21.63 -8.38
C THR A 507 -5.10 -22.36 -7.83
N PRO A 508 -5.42 -23.55 -8.34
CA PRO A 508 -6.48 -24.40 -7.78
C PRO A 508 -6.20 -24.89 -6.35
N LEU A 509 -5.03 -24.55 -5.77
CA LEU A 509 -4.53 -25.12 -4.52
C LEU A 509 -5.56 -25.02 -3.38
N LEU A 510 -6.24 -23.89 -3.24
CA LEU A 510 -7.27 -23.72 -2.22
C LEU A 510 -8.57 -24.43 -2.56
N GLY A 511 -8.97 -24.44 -3.81
CA GLY A 511 -10.08 -25.28 -4.29
C GLY A 511 -9.81 -26.74 -4.01
N ASN A 512 -8.58 -27.17 -4.22
CA ASN A 512 -8.15 -28.55 -3.96
C ASN A 512 -8.02 -28.82 -2.45
N LEU A 513 -7.51 -27.91 -1.62
CA LEU A 513 -7.48 -28.08 -0.16
C LEU A 513 -8.87 -28.12 0.46
N PHE A 514 -9.83 -27.34 -0.04
CA PHE A 514 -11.24 -27.47 0.35
C PHE A 514 -11.86 -28.78 -0.14
N ALA A 515 -11.56 -29.20 -1.36
CA ALA A 515 -11.99 -30.49 -1.90
C ALA A 515 -11.35 -31.65 -1.14
N ILE A 516 -10.05 -31.57 -0.84
CA ILE A 516 -9.31 -32.52 -0.01
C ILE A 516 -9.88 -32.56 1.43
N GLY A 517 -10.11 -31.40 2.03
CA GLY A 517 -10.72 -31.29 3.35
C GLY A 517 -12.15 -31.88 3.39
N LYS A 518 -12.91 -31.74 2.31
CA LYS A 518 -14.22 -32.35 2.13
C LYS A 518 -14.11 -33.87 1.95
N GLN A 519 -13.13 -34.34 1.18
CA GLN A 519 -12.86 -35.76 0.97
C GLN A 519 -12.33 -36.45 2.25
N ILE A 520 -11.51 -35.76 3.04
CA ILE A 520 -11.10 -36.25 4.37
C ILE A 520 -12.31 -36.36 5.29
N LYS A 521 -13.17 -35.34 5.30
CA LYS A 521 -14.37 -35.31 6.13
C LYS A 521 -15.44 -36.33 5.70
N SER A 522 -15.53 -36.66 4.41
CA SER A 522 -16.38 -37.71 3.88
C SER A 522 -15.78 -39.11 4.00
N GLY A 523 -14.52 -39.23 4.40
CA GLY A 523 -13.79 -40.53 4.49
C GLY A 523 -13.31 -41.05 3.13
N GLU A 524 -13.42 -40.31 2.08
CA GLU A 524 -12.94 -40.66 0.73
C GLU A 524 -11.40 -40.55 0.60
N LEU A 525 -10.77 -39.73 1.46
CA LEU A 525 -9.31 -39.57 1.55
C LEU A 525 -8.88 -39.73 3.01
N SER A 526 -7.94 -40.63 3.27
CA SER A 526 -7.33 -40.81 4.60
C SER A 526 -6.19 -39.81 4.82
N VAL A 527 -5.84 -39.55 6.08
CA VAL A 527 -4.67 -38.71 6.42
C VAL A 527 -3.37 -39.29 5.86
N ASP A 528 -3.28 -40.67 5.82
CA ASP A 528 -2.13 -41.37 5.22
C ASP A 528 -2.13 -41.20 3.70
N GLY A 529 -3.29 -41.19 3.06
CA GLY A 529 -3.43 -40.91 1.63
C GLY A 529 -3.02 -39.48 1.28
N LEU A 530 -3.32 -38.48 2.14
CA LEU A 530 -2.84 -37.13 2.00
C LEU A 530 -1.31 -37.06 2.15
N THR A 531 -0.75 -37.78 3.11
CA THR A 531 0.70 -37.83 3.33
C THR A 531 1.42 -38.44 2.13
N GLU A 532 0.83 -39.48 1.49
CA GLU A 532 1.37 -40.08 0.28
C GLU A 532 1.24 -39.15 -0.95
N LEU A 533 0.13 -38.46 -1.06
CA LEU A 533 -0.09 -37.42 -2.10
C LEU A 533 0.94 -36.28 -2.01
N LEU A 534 1.28 -35.86 -0.79
CA LEU A 534 2.30 -34.82 -0.53
C LEU A 534 3.74 -35.28 -0.73
N LYS A 535 3.98 -36.59 -0.80
CA LYS A 535 5.31 -37.17 -1.05
C LYS A 535 5.61 -37.37 -2.55
N THR A 536 4.60 -37.37 -3.39
CA THR A 536 4.77 -37.53 -4.83
C THR A 536 5.09 -36.14 -5.44
N ASP A 537 5.98 -36.11 -6.44
CA ASP A 537 6.22 -34.93 -7.28
C ASP A 537 4.92 -34.37 -7.95
N ASP A 538 3.84 -35.16 -7.86
CA ASP A 538 2.48 -34.72 -8.17
C ASP A 538 1.92 -33.67 -7.20
N ALA A 539 2.53 -33.35 -6.08
CA ALA A 539 2.21 -32.18 -5.29
C ALA A 539 2.38 -30.89 -6.12
N ASN A 540 3.35 -30.87 -7.05
CA ASN A 540 3.49 -29.84 -8.08
C ASN A 540 2.46 -30.01 -9.24
N ASN A 541 1.85 -31.16 -9.40
CA ASN A 541 0.82 -31.47 -10.40
C ASN A 541 -0.61 -31.23 -9.88
N ILE A 542 -0.78 -30.96 -8.59
CA ILE A 542 -2.05 -30.50 -8.00
C ILE A 542 -2.28 -29.02 -8.35
N ALA A 543 -1.22 -28.25 -8.57
CA ALA A 543 -1.24 -27.00 -9.31
C ALA A 543 -1.29 -27.39 -10.80
N GLY A 544 -2.44 -27.40 -11.39
CA GLY A 544 -2.81 -27.93 -12.73
C GLY A 544 -1.69 -28.08 -13.75
N LYS A 545 -1.82 -29.06 -14.63
CA LYS A 545 -0.85 -29.46 -15.68
C LYS A 545 -0.31 -28.38 -16.63
N ASP A 546 -0.73 -27.11 -16.46
CA ASP A 546 -0.30 -25.96 -17.26
C ASP A 546 0.55 -24.95 -16.45
N TYR A 547 0.96 -25.30 -15.22
CA TYR A 547 1.95 -24.53 -14.48
C TYR A 547 3.33 -24.77 -15.11
N LYS A 548 3.66 -24.00 -16.11
CA LYS A 548 5.05 -23.72 -16.46
C LYS A 548 5.53 -22.69 -15.46
N ALA A 549 6.19 -23.12 -14.40
CA ALA A 549 7.12 -22.27 -13.66
C ALA A 549 7.97 -21.55 -14.69
N GLY A 550 8.01 -20.23 -14.67
CA GLY A 550 8.62 -19.33 -15.62
C GLY A 550 9.41 -20.01 -16.73
N GLY A 551 9.05 -19.86 -17.97
CA GLY A 551 9.40 -20.63 -19.16
C GLY A 551 10.68 -21.45 -19.09
N ASP A 552 10.70 -22.64 -19.69
CA ASP A 552 11.82 -23.61 -19.77
C ASP A 552 13.13 -23.04 -20.36
N GLY A 553 13.45 -21.80 -20.09
CA GLY A 553 14.66 -21.12 -20.54
C GLY A 553 14.91 -19.84 -19.75
N PRO A 554 16.11 -19.29 -19.84
CA PRO A 554 16.46 -18.00 -19.23
C PRO A 554 15.74 -16.87 -19.98
N GLY A 555 14.42 -16.78 -19.82
CA GLY A 555 13.64 -15.67 -20.33
C GLY A 555 13.49 -14.58 -19.25
N PRO A 556 13.45 -13.30 -19.64
CA PRO A 556 13.35 -12.18 -18.72
C PRO A 556 11.96 -12.02 -18.09
N SER A 557 11.00 -12.90 -18.32
CA SER A 557 9.60 -12.75 -17.93
C SER A 557 9.17 -13.74 -16.87
N SER A 558 8.45 -13.28 -15.86
CA SER A 558 7.72 -14.12 -14.90
C SER A 558 6.29 -14.45 -15.38
N GLY A 559 5.78 -13.72 -16.38
CA GLY A 559 4.41 -13.84 -16.87
C GLY A 559 3.38 -13.42 -15.81
N SER A 560 3.71 -12.44 -14.95
CA SER A 560 2.80 -11.96 -13.92
C SER A 560 1.69 -11.10 -14.52
N ASP A 561 0.46 -11.33 -14.04
CA ASP A 561 -0.75 -10.58 -14.40
C ASP A 561 -1.38 -9.94 -13.16
N ILE A 562 -2.19 -8.90 -13.36
CA ILE A 562 -3.07 -8.39 -12.31
C ILE A 562 -4.39 -9.16 -12.38
N VAL A 563 -4.79 -9.71 -11.23
CA VAL A 563 -6.03 -10.48 -11.07
C VAL A 563 -6.99 -9.83 -10.09
N LEU A 564 -8.29 -9.98 -10.34
CA LEU A 564 -9.36 -9.47 -9.49
C LEU A 564 -10.24 -10.62 -8.99
N PHE A 565 -10.53 -10.59 -7.70
CA PHE A 565 -11.53 -11.43 -7.05
C PHE A 565 -12.69 -10.56 -6.55
N LYS A 566 -13.93 -11.08 -6.62
CA LYS A 566 -15.14 -10.34 -6.25
C LYS A 566 -16.03 -11.15 -5.34
N SER A 567 -16.53 -10.51 -4.29
CA SER A 567 -17.63 -11.01 -3.46
C SER A 567 -18.87 -10.12 -3.59
N THR A 568 -20.04 -10.72 -3.81
CA THR A 568 -21.35 -10.04 -3.80
C THR A 568 -22.17 -10.32 -2.56
N ASN A 569 -21.60 -11.05 -1.59
CA ASN A 569 -22.30 -11.50 -0.38
C ASN A 569 -21.57 -11.06 0.90
N GLY A 570 -20.86 -9.92 0.83
CA GLY A 570 -20.18 -9.31 1.96
C GLY A 570 -18.95 -10.10 2.42
N GLY A 571 -18.15 -10.59 1.50
CA GLY A 571 -16.87 -11.26 1.79
C GLY A 571 -17.02 -12.72 2.25
N ARG A 572 -18.21 -13.35 2.14
CA ARG A 572 -18.40 -14.76 2.55
C ARG A 572 -17.88 -15.75 1.51
N SER A 573 -17.93 -15.39 0.25
CA SER A 573 -17.33 -16.16 -0.85
C SER A 573 -16.94 -15.22 -1.98
N TYR A 574 -15.97 -15.66 -2.78
CA TYR A 574 -15.41 -14.90 -3.89
C TYR A 574 -15.52 -15.65 -5.19
N THR A 575 -15.65 -14.93 -6.28
CA THR A 575 -15.55 -15.39 -7.66
C THR A 575 -14.33 -14.74 -8.30
N GLY A 576 -13.74 -15.39 -9.28
CA GLY A 576 -12.52 -14.97 -9.97
C GLY A 576 -11.56 -16.16 -10.08
N PRO A 577 -10.30 -15.93 -10.49
CA PRO A 577 -9.75 -14.62 -10.87
C PRO A 577 -10.29 -14.10 -12.20
N VAL A 578 -10.38 -12.78 -12.31
CA VAL A 578 -10.56 -12.09 -13.60
C VAL A 578 -9.27 -11.34 -13.90
N ARG A 579 -8.67 -11.59 -15.05
CA ARG A 579 -7.47 -10.86 -15.50
C ARG A 579 -7.84 -9.40 -15.77
N VAL A 580 -7.07 -8.48 -15.23
CA VAL A 580 -7.31 -7.03 -15.27
C VAL A 580 -6.63 -6.39 -16.47
N ASN A 581 -5.34 -6.66 -16.69
CA ASN A 581 -4.56 -6.15 -17.80
C ASN A 581 -5.01 -6.79 -19.14
N GLN A 582 -4.97 -5.99 -20.21
CA GLN A 582 -5.53 -6.36 -21.53
C GLN A 582 -4.46 -6.57 -22.61
N ASP A 583 -3.21 -6.73 -22.24
CA ASP A 583 -2.14 -7.18 -23.15
C ASP A 583 -2.42 -8.59 -23.70
N PRO A 584 -1.76 -9.02 -24.79
CA PRO A 584 -1.98 -10.34 -25.36
C PRO A 584 -1.73 -11.46 -24.34
N ARG A 585 -2.66 -12.44 -24.25
CA ARG A 585 -2.59 -13.55 -23.27
C ARG A 585 -1.36 -14.46 -23.41
N ASN A 586 -0.67 -14.40 -24.52
CA ASN A 586 0.57 -15.14 -24.79
C ASN A 586 1.79 -14.20 -24.64
N GLY A 587 1.59 -13.01 -24.09
CA GLY A 587 2.66 -12.07 -23.82
C GLY A 587 3.47 -12.52 -22.61
N ASP A 588 4.77 -12.31 -22.70
CA ASP A 588 5.70 -12.56 -21.61
C ASP A 588 5.93 -11.32 -20.75
N ALA A 589 5.06 -10.32 -20.84
CA ALA A 589 5.19 -9.07 -20.13
C ALA A 589 4.70 -9.20 -18.69
N ASP A 590 5.43 -8.58 -17.77
CA ASP A 590 5.09 -8.57 -16.35
C ASP A 590 4.23 -7.36 -15.98
N GLN A 591 3.18 -7.60 -15.18
CA GLN A 591 2.40 -6.59 -14.50
C GLN A 591 2.44 -6.82 -12.99
N PHE A 592 2.66 -5.76 -12.22
CA PHE A 592 2.89 -5.86 -10.77
C PHE A 592 2.48 -4.60 -10.01
N GLN A 593 2.52 -4.66 -8.69
CA GLN A 593 2.14 -3.60 -7.75
C GLN A 593 0.80 -2.93 -8.08
N PRO A 594 -0.31 -3.68 -8.10
CA PRO A 594 -1.62 -3.09 -8.36
C PRO A 594 -2.08 -2.21 -7.20
N TRP A 595 -2.83 -1.14 -7.52
CA TRP A 595 -3.57 -0.38 -6.54
C TRP A 595 -4.98 -0.06 -7.04
N MET A 596 -5.99 -0.25 -6.18
CA MET A 596 -7.39 -0.21 -6.58
C MET A 596 -8.17 0.90 -5.88
N ALA A 597 -9.02 1.58 -6.63
CA ALA A 597 -10.05 2.47 -6.11
C ALA A 597 -11.39 2.20 -6.80
N VAL A 598 -12.44 2.10 -6.01
CA VAL A 598 -13.82 1.92 -6.51
C VAL A 598 -14.58 3.21 -6.31
N THR A 599 -15.19 3.72 -7.38
CA THR A 599 -15.95 4.97 -7.30
C THR A 599 -17.28 4.78 -6.57
N PRO A 600 -17.93 5.86 -6.09
CA PRO A 600 -19.26 5.76 -5.49
C PRO A 600 -20.32 5.14 -6.40
N SER A 601 -20.16 5.24 -7.74
CA SER A 601 -21.04 4.59 -8.72
C SER A 601 -20.74 3.10 -8.94
N GLY A 602 -19.64 2.57 -8.38
CA GLY A 602 -19.21 1.18 -8.50
C GLY A 602 -18.28 0.91 -9.68
N GLN A 603 -17.71 1.93 -10.32
CA GLN A 603 -16.67 1.76 -11.34
C GLN A 603 -15.36 1.38 -10.64
N ILE A 604 -14.71 0.33 -11.13
CA ILE A 604 -13.43 -0.16 -10.60
C ILE A 604 -12.30 0.45 -11.41
N ASN A 605 -11.32 1.03 -10.74
CA ASN A 605 -10.08 1.53 -11.31
C ASN A 605 -8.91 0.82 -10.62
N ILE A 606 -7.95 0.32 -11.41
CA ILE A 606 -6.75 -0.37 -10.90
C ILE A 606 -5.54 0.18 -11.65
N SER A 607 -4.63 0.84 -10.95
CA SER A 607 -3.31 1.21 -11.48
C SER A 607 -2.32 0.10 -11.21
N PHE A 608 -1.32 -0.06 -12.06
CA PHE A 608 -0.26 -1.05 -11.92
C PHE A 608 0.95 -0.67 -12.76
N PHE A 609 2.10 -1.21 -12.42
CA PHE A 609 3.27 -1.20 -13.27
C PHE A 609 3.17 -2.26 -14.34
N ASP A 610 3.66 -1.95 -15.54
CA ASP A 610 3.50 -2.78 -16.73
C ASP A 610 4.72 -2.68 -17.65
N ARG A 611 5.10 -3.77 -18.25
CA ARG A 611 6.26 -3.88 -19.13
C ARG A 611 5.93 -4.21 -20.59
N ARG A 612 4.64 -4.30 -20.91
CA ARG A 612 4.17 -4.74 -22.25
C ARG A 612 4.69 -3.93 -23.42
N ASP A 613 5.09 -2.68 -23.18
CA ASP A 613 5.57 -1.77 -24.22
C ASP A 613 7.08 -1.94 -24.48
N ASP A 614 7.80 -2.68 -23.64
CA ASP A 614 9.18 -3.08 -23.86
C ASP A 614 9.25 -4.57 -24.26
N PRO A 615 9.65 -4.90 -25.50
CA PRO A 615 9.79 -6.30 -25.95
C PRO A 615 10.78 -7.12 -25.13
N ALA A 616 11.68 -6.48 -24.38
CA ALA A 616 12.63 -7.13 -23.49
C ALA A 616 12.09 -7.31 -22.07
N ASN A 617 10.85 -6.90 -21.80
CA ASN A 617 10.19 -7.01 -20.50
C ASN A 617 11.02 -6.44 -19.33
N TYR A 618 11.61 -5.26 -19.53
CA TYR A 618 12.53 -4.64 -18.56
C TYR A 618 12.09 -3.24 -18.13
N PHE A 619 11.88 -2.32 -19.10
CA PHE A 619 11.43 -0.97 -18.81
C PHE A 619 9.97 -0.98 -18.37
N ILE A 620 9.64 0.00 -17.55
CA ILE A 620 8.37 0.04 -16.84
C ILE A 620 7.54 1.24 -17.26
N ASP A 621 6.25 1.03 -17.38
CA ASP A 621 5.20 2.05 -17.51
C ASP A 621 4.16 1.91 -16.40
N THR A 622 3.46 3.00 -16.12
CA THR A 622 2.26 2.96 -15.28
C THR A 622 1.02 2.89 -16.15
N TRP A 623 0.18 1.90 -15.89
CA TRP A 623 -1.09 1.68 -16.58
C TRP A 623 -2.27 1.81 -15.62
N LEU A 624 -3.45 2.08 -16.15
CA LEU A 624 -4.73 2.09 -15.43
C LEU A 624 -5.74 1.25 -16.20
N ALA A 625 -6.24 0.22 -15.56
CA ALA A 625 -7.38 -0.56 -16.04
C ALA A 625 -8.67 -0.10 -15.37
N ARG A 626 -9.78 -0.20 -16.10
CA ARG A 626 -11.11 0.23 -15.70
C ARG A 626 -12.16 -0.82 -16.03
N SER A 627 -13.07 -1.04 -15.09
CA SER A 627 -14.29 -1.84 -15.30
C SER A 627 -15.54 -1.03 -14.91
N GLU A 628 -16.54 -1.04 -15.79
CA GLU A 628 -17.86 -0.40 -15.59
C GLU A 628 -18.96 -1.43 -15.31
N ASP A 629 -18.65 -2.72 -15.38
CA ASP A 629 -19.58 -3.84 -15.28
C ASP A 629 -19.37 -4.70 -14.02
N GLY A 630 -18.72 -4.11 -13.03
CA GLY A 630 -18.46 -4.75 -11.73
C GLY A 630 -17.38 -5.81 -11.79
N GLY A 631 -16.32 -5.60 -12.57
CA GLY A 631 -15.13 -6.43 -12.64
C GLY A 631 -15.24 -7.63 -13.58
N ARG A 632 -16.22 -7.66 -14.49
CA ARG A 632 -16.35 -8.75 -15.49
C ARG A 632 -15.44 -8.54 -16.69
N THR A 633 -15.33 -7.30 -17.12
CA THR A 633 -14.43 -6.90 -18.23
C THR A 633 -13.67 -5.63 -17.85
N PHE A 634 -12.49 -5.47 -18.44
CA PHE A 634 -11.64 -4.32 -18.24
C PHE A 634 -11.23 -3.71 -19.59
N THR A 635 -10.98 -2.41 -19.56
CA THR A 635 -10.23 -1.68 -20.57
C THR A 635 -9.07 -1.01 -19.89
N ASP A 636 -7.89 -0.99 -20.47
CA ASP A 636 -6.73 -0.35 -19.87
C ASP A 636 -6.09 0.68 -20.80
N ARG A 637 -5.27 1.54 -20.21
CA ARG A 637 -4.51 2.56 -20.94
C ARG A 637 -3.23 2.91 -20.21
N ARG A 638 -2.21 3.31 -20.95
CA ARG A 638 -0.98 3.88 -20.45
C ARG A 638 -1.25 5.21 -19.74
N VAL A 639 -0.66 5.42 -18.58
CA VAL A 639 -0.79 6.62 -17.72
C VAL A 639 0.50 7.41 -17.72
N SER A 640 1.66 6.75 -17.52
CA SER A 640 2.96 7.42 -17.57
C SER A 640 3.20 8.10 -18.92
N GLN A 641 3.80 9.30 -18.90
CA GLN A 641 4.14 10.00 -20.13
C GLN A 641 5.36 9.40 -20.83
N ARG A 642 6.20 8.75 -20.04
CA ARG A 642 7.42 8.12 -20.49
C ARG A 642 7.66 6.83 -19.74
N MET A 643 8.22 5.89 -20.46
CA MET A 643 8.78 4.67 -19.93
C MET A 643 9.98 4.99 -19.06
N TRP A 644 10.28 4.18 -18.07
CA TRP A 644 11.38 4.41 -17.15
C TRP A 644 12.21 3.15 -16.90
N ASP A 645 13.47 3.37 -16.56
CA ASP A 645 14.44 2.32 -16.26
C ASP A 645 14.50 2.11 -14.74
N PRO A 646 14.15 0.92 -14.22
CA PRO A 646 14.16 0.63 -12.78
C PRO A 646 15.56 0.59 -12.17
N ALA A 647 16.62 0.44 -12.97
CA ALA A 647 18.00 0.42 -12.48
C ALA A 647 18.60 1.83 -12.27
N VAL A 648 17.96 2.88 -12.80
CA VAL A 648 18.52 4.23 -12.72
C VAL A 648 18.39 4.79 -11.30
N ASN A 649 19.52 4.89 -10.62
CA ASN A 649 19.67 5.52 -9.30
C ASN A 649 18.61 5.10 -8.26
N ALA A 650 18.10 3.88 -8.35
CA ALA A 650 17.20 3.35 -7.32
C ALA A 650 17.97 3.20 -6.00
N PRO A 651 17.33 3.50 -4.85
CA PRO A 651 17.96 3.31 -3.56
C PRO A 651 18.36 1.85 -3.33
N THR A 652 19.44 1.64 -2.60
CA THR A 652 19.85 0.30 -2.15
C THR A 652 19.06 -0.08 -0.90
N SER A 653 18.44 -1.26 -0.88
CA SER A 653 17.80 -1.85 0.29
C SER A 653 18.57 -3.08 0.75
N VAL A 654 18.10 -3.72 1.82
CA VAL A 654 18.67 -5.00 2.29
C VAL A 654 18.51 -6.14 1.28
N SER A 655 17.61 -6.02 0.31
CA SER A 655 17.37 -7.01 -0.75
C SER A 655 17.69 -6.51 -2.17
N GLY A 656 18.63 -5.58 -2.31
CA GLY A 656 19.03 -5.02 -3.59
C GLY A 656 18.45 -3.63 -3.85
N LYS A 657 18.14 -3.29 -5.09
CA LYS A 657 17.55 -2.00 -5.46
C LYS A 657 16.08 -1.92 -5.01
N PHE A 658 15.63 -0.72 -4.72
CA PHE A 658 14.30 -0.50 -4.18
C PHE A 658 13.50 0.51 -5.00
N ILE A 659 12.43 0.04 -5.63
CA ILE A 659 11.48 0.89 -6.37
C ILE A 659 10.18 1.12 -5.58
N GLY A 660 10.09 0.60 -4.36
CA GLY A 660 8.88 0.56 -3.54
C GLY A 660 8.10 -0.74 -3.68
N ASP A 661 7.20 -1.00 -2.73
CA ASP A 661 6.35 -2.18 -2.69
C ASP A 661 4.90 -1.89 -3.10
N TYR A 662 4.52 -0.62 -3.21
CA TYR A 662 3.16 -0.21 -3.53
C TYR A 662 3.09 1.17 -4.18
N GLN A 663 1.93 1.47 -4.74
CA GLN A 663 1.54 2.74 -5.35
C GLN A 663 0.31 3.31 -4.64
N GLY A 664 -0.20 4.45 -5.11
CA GLY A 664 -1.44 5.05 -4.68
C GLY A 664 -2.44 5.24 -5.82
N LEU A 665 -3.71 5.18 -5.49
CA LEU A 665 -4.80 5.51 -6.41
C LEU A 665 -6.02 5.98 -5.63
N VAL A 666 -6.60 7.08 -6.04
CA VAL A 666 -7.93 7.50 -5.60
C VAL A 666 -8.82 7.75 -6.80
N ALA A 667 -10.12 7.56 -6.64
CA ALA A 667 -11.06 7.80 -7.71
C ALA A 667 -12.41 8.35 -7.17
N ASP A 668 -13.01 9.24 -7.94
CA ASP A 668 -14.42 9.59 -7.84
C ASP A 668 -15.13 9.29 -9.18
N ASP A 669 -16.43 9.59 -9.28
CA ASP A 669 -17.20 9.32 -10.50
C ASP A 669 -16.71 10.13 -11.72
N ASP A 670 -15.88 11.16 -11.53
CA ASP A 670 -15.40 12.04 -12.58
C ASP A 670 -13.96 11.73 -13.03
N VAL A 671 -13.11 11.21 -12.10
CA VAL A 671 -11.67 11.04 -12.36
C VAL A 671 -11.05 9.96 -11.48
N ALA A 672 -10.13 9.19 -12.04
CA ALA A 672 -9.14 8.39 -11.33
C ALA A 672 -7.81 9.14 -11.29
N ILE A 673 -7.12 9.10 -10.15
CA ILE A 673 -5.84 9.78 -9.93
C ILE A 673 -4.84 8.74 -9.43
N PRO A 674 -4.14 8.04 -10.34
CA PRO A 674 -2.96 7.25 -10.00
C PRO A 674 -1.86 8.14 -9.43
N PHE A 675 -1.14 7.61 -8.45
CA PHE A 675 -0.03 8.26 -7.78
C PHE A 675 1.11 7.26 -7.58
N TRP A 676 2.23 7.47 -8.25
CA TRP A 676 3.32 6.50 -8.36
C TRP A 676 4.69 7.17 -8.34
N ASN A 677 5.75 6.40 -8.17
CA ASN A 677 7.12 6.85 -8.33
C ASN A 677 7.76 6.24 -9.58
N ASP A 678 8.60 7.01 -10.24
CA ASP A 678 9.38 6.55 -11.38
C ASP A 678 10.63 7.43 -11.64
N THR A 679 11.47 7.03 -12.59
CA THR A 679 12.68 7.73 -13.03
C THR A 679 12.52 8.41 -14.38
N GLN A 680 11.30 8.66 -14.85
CA GLN A 680 11.04 9.20 -16.20
C GLN A 680 11.74 10.53 -16.49
N LEU A 681 12.09 11.32 -15.45
CA LEU A 681 12.79 12.60 -15.62
C LEU A 681 14.30 12.42 -15.83
N ALA A 682 14.88 11.29 -15.48
CA ALA A 682 16.27 10.96 -15.77
C ALA A 682 16.52 10.85 -17.28
N ASN A 683 15.49 10.57 -18.07
CA ASN A 683 15.54 10.49 -19.53
C ASN A 683 15.56 11.86 -20.23
N LEU A 684 15.36 12.94 -19.47
CA LEU A 684 15.48 14.29 -20.01
C LEU A 684 16.95 14.69 -20.14
N PRO A 685 17.32 15.55 -21.11
CA PRO A 685 18.67 16.11 -21.15
C PRO A 685 18.98 16.83 -19.84
N ALA A 686 20.21 16.71 -19.33
CA ALA A 686 20.66 17.38 -18.11
C ALA A 686 20.48 18.92 -18.14
N SER A 687 20.42 19.53 -19.34
CA SER A 687 20.11 20.95 -19.52
C SER A 687 18.63 21.29 -19.33
N ASN A 688 17.75 20.31 -19.22
CA ASN A 688 16.33 20.52 -18.96
C ASN A 688 16.12 20.82 -17.46
N LYS A 689 15.44 21.90 -17.16
CA LYS A 689 15.13 22.32 -15.77
C LYS A 689 14.30 21.32 -14.95
N GLU A 690 13.59 20.44 -15.61
CA GLU A 690 12.80 19.36 -14.96
C GLU A 690 13.59 18.05 -14.86
N HIS A 691 14.84 18.00 -15.37
CA HIS A 691 15.69 16.80 -15.24
C HIS A 691 15.90 16.46 -13.76
N SER A 692 15.69 15.21 -13.42
CA SER A 692 16.08 14.61 -12.14
C SER A 692 16.65 13.22 -12.41
N PRO A 693 17.84 12.92 -11.90
CA PRO A 693 18.46 11.62 -12.10
C PRO A 693 17.89 10.54 -11.17
N TYR A 694 16.90 10.87 -10.32
CA TYR A 694 16.38 10.01 -9.26
C TYR A 694 14.92 9.65 -9.47
N GLN A 695 14.42 8.74 -8.64
CA GLN A 695 12.99 8.45 -8.56
C GLN A 695 12.22 9.64 -7.99
N GLU A 696 11.18 10.03 -8.67
CA GLU A 696 10.30 11.14 -8.30
C GLU A 696 8.85 10.65 -8.21
N VAL A 697 8.00 11.39 -7.54
CA VAL A 697 6.59 11.04 -7.38
C VAL A 697 5.72 11.84 -8.33
N PHE A 698 4.80 11.12 -9.00
CA PHE A 698 3.90 11.69 -10.00
C PHE A 698 2.45 11.37 -9.70
N ALA A 699 1.59 12.28 -10.15
CA ALA A 699 0.15 12.07 -10.28
C ALA A 699 -0.27 12.17 -11.74
N ALA A 700 -1.33 11.47 -12.10
CA ALA A 700 -2.04 11.71 -13.36
C ALA A 700 -3.55 11.83 -13.12
N ARG A 701 -4.23 12.47 -14.05
CA ARG A 701 -5.69 12.59 -14.01
C ARG A 701 -6.29 11.87 -15.19
N VAL A 702 -6.94 10.76 -14.94
CA VAL A 702 -7.59 9.94 -15.96
C VAL A 702 -9.10 10.10 -15.83
N PRO A 703 -9.80 10.78 -16.76
CA PRO A 703 -11.24 10.95 -16.69
C PRO A 703 -11.97 9.60 -16.63
N ASN A 704 -12.95 9.48 -15.74
CA ASN A 704 -13.87 8.35 -15.64
C ASN A 704 -15.05 8.57 -16.59
N GLY A 705 -14.94 8.11 -17.84
CA GLY A 705 -15.91 8.28 -18.91
C GLY A 705 -15.26 8.73 -20.22
N ALA A 706 -16.00 8.70 -21.34
CA ALA A 706 -15.54 9.28 -22.60
C ALA A 706 -15.16 10.75 -22.36
N GLU A 707 -14.01 11.19 -22.89
CA GLU A 707 -13.55 12.56 -22.77
C GLU A 707 -14.63 13.52 -23.26
N THR A 708 -15.46 13.97 -22.34
CA THR A 708 -16.24 15.15 -22.57
C THR A 708 -15.27 16.32 -22.43
N PRO A 709 -15.11 17.18 -23.43
CA PRO A 709 -14.23 18.33 -23.32
C PRO A 709 -14.50 19.02 -21.98
N ALA A 710 -13.46 19.27 -21.17
CA ALA A 710 -13.56 19.75 -19.79
C ALA A 710 -14.71 20.76 -19.69
N ALA A 711 -15.77 20.40 -19.01
CA ALA A 711 -16.97 21.21 -18.91
C ALA A 711 -16.54 22.53 -18.26
N ARG A 712 -16.31 23.55 -19.05
CA ARG A 712 -15.96 24.87 -18.54
C ARG A 712 -17.01 25.24 -17.53
N SER A 713 -16.61 25.60 -16.33
CA SER A 713 -17.49 26.11 -15.28
C SER A 713 -18.48 27.12 -15.87
N LYS A 714 -19.72 26.70 -16.03
CA LYS A 714 -20.76 27.58 -16.57
C LYS A 714 -21.15 28.54 -15.47
N CYS A 715 -20.75 29.81 -15.61
CA CYS A 715 -21.20 30.85 -14.68
C CYS A 715 -22.73 30.89 -14.63
N PHE A 716 -23.28 31.09 -13.44
CA PHE A 716 -24.69 31.38 -13.28
C PHE A 716 -25.10 32.57 -14.16
N PRO A 717 -26.28 32.58 -14.77
CA PRO A 717 -26.75 33.71 -15.53
C PRO A 717 -26.77 35.01 -14.68
N ARG A 718 -26.52 36.14 -15.32
CA ARG A 718 -26.55 37.46 -14.67
C ARG A 718 -27.83 37.71 -13.86
N ARG A 719 -28.96 37.22 -14.33
CA ARG A 719 -30.25 37.30 -13.63
C ARG A 719 -30.76 35.91 -13.30
N VAL A 720 -30.92 35.61 -12.01
CA VAL A 720 -31.46 34.37 -11.49
C VAL A 720 -32.54 34.66 -10.45
N ARG A 721 -33.64 33.93 -10.52
CA ARG A 721 -34.69 34.02 -9.51
C ARG A 721 -34.22 33.41 -8.19
N VAL A 722 -34.25 34.22 -7.13
CA VAL A 722 -34.10 33.73 -5.76
C VAL A 722 -35.46 33.28 -5.24
N GLY A 723 -35.66 32.01 -5.08
CA GLY A 723 -36.87 31.38 -4.54
C GLY A 723 -36.96 31.49 -3.01
N SER A 724 -37.97 30.86 -2.44
CA SER A 724 -38.06 30.69 -0.97
C SER A 724 -37.11 29.60 -0.44
N ARG A 725 -36.71 28.64 -1.29
CA ARG A 725 -35.87 27.49 -0.98
C ARG A 725 -34.79 27.23 -2.04
N SER A 726 -34.57 28.19 -2.97
CA SER A 726 -33.66 27.98 -4.09
C SER A 726 -32.99 29.26 -4.55
N ILE A 727 -31.83 29.15 -5.19
CA ILE A 727 -31.19 30.19 -5.98
C ILE A 727 -30.97 29.63 -7.38
N GLY A 728 -31.81 30.05 -8.33
CA GLY A 728 -31.84 29.46 -9.65
C GLY A 728 -32.15 27.95 -9.58
N ARG A 729 -31.23 27.17 -10.14
CA ARG A 729 -31.32 25.67 -10.18
C ARG A 729 -30.85 25.02 -8.88
N LEU A 730 -30.24 25.74 -7.93
CA LEU A 730 -29.87 25.25 -6.62
C LEU A 730 -31.09 25.24 -5.69
N SER A 731 -31.60 24.09 -5.34
CA SER A 731 -32.74 23.94 -4.42
C SER A 731 -32.29 23.23 -3.15
N LEU A 732 -32.72 23.72 -1.98
CA LEU A 732 -32.48 23.03 -0.71
C LEU A 732 -32.92 21.57 -0.78
N ARG A 733 -32.11 20.66 -0.21
CA ARG A 733 -32.24 19.20 -0.20
C ARG A 733 -31.94 18.50 -1.54
N SER A 734 -31.49 19.23 -2.58
CA SER A 734 -30.87 18.56 -3.74
C SER A 734 -29.60 17.84 -3.30
N THR A 735 -29.34 16.65 -3.83
CA THR A 735 -28.07 15.94 -3.62
C THR A 735 -26.92 16.66 -4.27
N ARG A 736 -25.71 16.44 -3.78
CA ARG A 736 -24.48 17.05 -4.34
C ARG A 736 -24.32 16.67 -5.81
N ASP A 737 -24.54 15.41 -6.16
CA ASP A 737 -24.50 14.89 -7.51
C ASP A 737 -25.53 15.59 -8.43
N LEU A 738 -26.79 15.77 -8.00
CA LEU A 738 -27.78 16.51 -8.78
C LEU A 738 -27.39 17.97 -9.02
N VAL A 739 -26.69 18.58 -8.06
CA VAL A 739 -26.14 19.94 -8.20
C VAL A 739 -25.02 19.95 -9.23
N GLY A 740 -24.10 18.99 -9.18
CA GLY A 740 -23.01 18.81 -10.15
C GLY A 740 -23.53 18.60 -11.57
N ARG A 741 -24.45 17.65 -11.78
CA ARG A 741 -25.09 17.43 -13.10
C ARG A 741 -25.79 18.67 -13.65
N ARG A 742 -26.43 19.47 -12.82
CA ARG A 742 -27.19 20.68 -13.26
C ARG A 742 -26.36 21.90 -13.53
N LEU A 743 -25.22 22.05 -12.84
CA LEU A 743 -24.44 23.30 -12.83
C LEU A 743 -23.04 23.12 -13.40
N GLY A 744 -22.57 21.88 -13.53
CA GLY A 744 -21.16 21.59 -13.84
C GLY A 744 -20.24 21.89 -12.64
N PRO A 745 -18.93 21.78 -12.83
CA PRO A 745 -17.95 21.96 -11.77
C PRO A 745 -18.02 23.39 -11.18
N PRO A 746 -17.82 23.56 -9.86
CA PRO A 746 -17.72 24.87 -9.23
C PRO A 746 -16.45 25.60 -9.69
N ALA A 747 -16.50 26.91 -9.71
CA ALA A 747 -15.32 27.73 -9.99
C ALA A 747 -14.28 27.65 -8.86
N ARG A 748 -14.69 27.29 -7.66
CA ARG A 748 -13.84 27.02 -6.50
C ARG A 748 -14.61 26.20 -5.47
N ALA A 749 -13.97 25.21 -4.86
CA ALA A 749 -14.45 24.54 -3.65
C ALA A 749 -13.48 24.85 -2.51
N ALA A 750 -13.97 25.22 -1.35
CA ALA A 750 -13.15 25.46 -0.17
C ALA A 750 -13.99 25.38 1.10
N ARG A 751 -13.46 24.76 2.17
CA ARG A 751 -14.09 24.65 3.49
C ARG A 751 -15.52 24.09 3.44
N GLY A 752 -15.74 23.06 2.58
CA GLY A 752 -17.06 22.44 2.40
C GLY A 752 -18.10 23.33 1.70
N VAL A 753 -17.67 24.39 1.01
CA VAL A 753 -18.54 25.33 0.27
C VAL A 753 -18.14 25.37 -1.20
N LEU A 754 -19.04 24.96 -2.09
CA LEU A 754 -18.88 25.11 -3.52
C LEU A 754 -19.20 26.56 -3.92
N ARG A 755 -18.33 27.17 -4.72
CA ARG A 755 -18.49 28.52 -5.24
C ARG A 755 -18.59 28.50 -6.75
N PHE A 756 -19.69 29.04 -7.28
CA PHE A 756 -19.94 29.16 -8.70
C PHE A 756 -19.81 30.64 -9.11
N CYS A 757 -19.23 30.91 -10.27
CA CYS A 757 -19.17 32.24 -10.84
C CYS A 757 -20.56 32.71 -11.28
N VAL A 758 -20.76 34.06 -11.41
CA VAL A 758 -21.97 34.66 -11.94
C VAL A 758 -21.59 35.66 -13.05
N GLN A 759 -22.26 35.56 -14.18
CA GLN A 759 -22.07 36.50 -15.26
C GLN A 759 -22.40 37.95 -14.77
N GLY A 760 -21.46 38.86 -14.96
CA GLY A 760 -21.61 40.22 -14.45
C GLY A 760 -21.23 40.41 -12.97
N GLY A 761 -20.55 39.45 -12.37
CA GLY A 761 -19.90 39.54 -11.06
C GLY A 761 -20.72 39.00 -9.88
N GLY A 762 -19.98 38.70 -8.82
CA GLY A 762 -20.50 38.01 -7.65
C GLY A 762 -20.32 36.48 -7.74
N SER A 763 -20.85 35.79 -6.76
CA SER A 763 -20.77 34.30 -6.68
C SER A 763 -22.11 33.73 -6.19
N VAL A 764 -22.36 32.49 -6.55
CA VAL A 764 -23.33 31.63 -5.88
C VAL A 764 -22.55 30.59 -5.09
N LEU A 765 -22.95 30.35 -3.84
CA LEU A 765 -22.32 29.47 -2.87
C LEU A 765 -23.29 28.35 -2.51
N ALA A 766 -22.82 27.13 -2.41
CA ALA A 766 -23.61 25.98 -2.02
C ALA A 766 -22.87 25.19 -0.92
N ALA A 767 -23.57 24.80 0.12
CA ALA A 767 -23.04 23.90 1.16
C ALA A 767 -24.05 22.81 1.49
N PHE A 768 -23.53 21.63 1.78
CA PHE A 768 -24.30 20.43 1.97
C PHE A 768 -24.29 20.03 3.45
N ASP A 769 -25.29 19.26 3.87
CA ASP A 769 -25.28 18.60 5.17
C ASP A 769 -24.50 17.27 5.10
N ALA A 770 -24.35 16.61 6.23
CA ALA A 770 -23.64 15.34 6.32
C ALA A 770 -24.25 14.21 5.47
N ALA A 771 -25.53 14.33 5.09
CA ALA A 771 -26.20 13.40 4.17
C ALA A 771 -26.04 13.81 2.69
N GLY A 772 -25.08 14.67 2.36
CA GLY A 772 -24.83 15.16 1.00
C GLY A 772 -25.97 15.99 0.41
N ARG A 773 -26.91 16.53 1.22
CA ARG A 773 -28.05 17.32 0.76
C ARG A 773 -27.80 18.81 0.95
N LEU A 774 -28.10 19.60 -0.07
CA LEU A 774 -27.93 21.05 -0.02
C LEU A 774 -28.69 21.64 1.19
N SER A 775 -27.98 22.06 2.19
CA SER A 775 -28.49 22.65 3.43
C SER A 775 -28.46 24.19 3.42
N PHE A 776 -27.54 24.77 2.61
CA PHE A 776 -27.34 26.20 2.52
C PHE A 776 -26.97 26.61 1.08
N ALA A 777 -27.56 27.67 0.58
CA ALA A 777 -27.11 28.33 -0.64
C ALA A 777 -27.17 29.85 -0.46
N ALA A 778 -26.17 30.58 -1.00
CA ALA A 778 -26.10 32.01 -0.91
C ALA A 778 -25.67 32.64 -2.24
N THR A 779 -26.03 33.88 -2.46
CA THR A 779 -25.57 34.67 -3.61
C THR A 779 -25.11 36.07 -3.21
N THR A 780 -23.98 36.47 -3.78
CA THR A 780 -23.44 37.82 -3.65
C THR A 780 -23.62 38.64 -4.94
N ALA A 781 -24.28 38.07 -5.97
CA ALA A 781 -24.53 38.76 -7.23
C ALA A 781 -25.59 39.85 -7.07
N PRO A 782 -25.35 41.08 -7.54
CA PRO A 782 -26.27 42.22 -7.36
C PRO A 782 -27.62 42.02 -8.03
N GLN A 783 -27.69 41.31 -9.13
CA GLN A 783 -28.90 41.10 -9.93
C GLN A 783 -29.74 39.91 -9.43
N HIS A 784 -29.22 39.09 -8.49
CA HIS A 784 -29.97 38.02 -7.88
C HIS A 784 -30.83 38.55 -6.74
N ARG A 785 -32.11 38.76 -7.01
CA ARG A 785 -33.03 39.43 -6.09
C ARG A 785 -34.21 38.55 -5.67
N ARG A 786 -34.66 38.69 -4.44
CA ARG A 786 -35.93 38.14 -3.95
C ARG A 786 -36.89 39.26 -3.61
N LEU A 787 -38.01 39.33 -4.32
CA LEU A 787 -39.02 40.38 -4.13
C LEU A 787 -38.43 41.80 -4.16
N GLY A 788 -37.51 42.06 -5.11
CA GLY A 788 -36.82 43.34 -5.29
C GLY A 788 -35.60 43.55 -4.38
N ILE A 789 -35.40 42.72 -3.36
CA ILE A 789 -34.28 42.81 -2.42
C ILE A 789 -33.13 41.88 -2.84
N GLY A 790 -31.95 42.46 -2.97
CA GLY A 790 -30.67 41.78 -3.30
C GLY A 790 -29.47 42.53 -2.75
N ARG A 791 -28.24 42.08 -3.07
CA ARG A 791 -27.03 42.80 -2.69
C ARG A 791 -27.09 44.25 -3.14
N GLY A 792 -26.71 45.18 -2.26
CA GLY A 792 -26.77 46.63 -2.48
C GLY A 792 -28.06 47.29 -2.04
N SER A 793 -29.18 46.56 -1.84
CA SER A 793 -30.43 47.14 -1.34
C SER A 793 -30.24 47.72 0.06
N SER A 794 -30.92 48.86 0.34
CA SER A 794 -30.85 49.46 1.68
C SER A 794 -31.61 48.61 2.73
N VAL A 795 -31.20 48.69 3.97
CA VAL A 795 -31.89 48.04 5.09
C VAL A 795 -33.31 48.57 5.26
N LYS A 796 -33.54 49.90 4.94
CA LYS A 796 -34.88 50.47 4.91
C LYS A 796 -35.79 49.77 3.89
N ALA A 797 -35.27 49.46 2.70
CA ALA A 797 -36.04 48.70 1.68
C ALA A 797 -36.31 47.26 2.14
N LEU A 798 -35.34 46.57 2.78
CA LEU A 798 -35.51 45.26 3.37
C LEU A 798 -36.60 45.28 4.45
N GLN A 799 -36.57 46.25 5.35
CA GLN A 799 -37.58 46.45 6.41
C GLN A 799 -38.96 46.74 5.84
N ARG A 800 -39.08 47.62 4.84
CA ARG A 800 -40.37 47.87 4.17
C ARG A 800 -40.97 46.62 3.56
N ARG A 801 -40.12 45.73 2.97
CA ARG A 801 -40.60 44.52 2.28
C ARG A 801 -41.02 43.39 3.23
N PHE A 802 -40.30 43.18 4.32
CA PHE A 802 -40.49 42.03 5.23
C PHE A 802 -40.99 42.45 6.62
N GLY A 803 -40.84 43.71 7.01
CA GLY A 803 -41.42 44.31 8.25
C GLY A 803 -41.14 43.49 9.50
N ARG A 804 -42.20 43.30 10.30
CA ARG A 804 -42.13 42.53 11.58
C ARG A 804 -41.72 41.09 11.42
N ARG A 805 -41.67 40.52 10.22
CA ARG A 805 -41.20 39.13 9.97
C ARG A 805 -39.67 38.98 10.03
N LEU A 806 -38.91 40.09 10.02
CA LEU A 806 -37.46 40.00 10.14
C LEU A 806 -37.05 39.76 11.60
N ARG A 807 -36.15 38.76 11.80
CA ARG A 807 -35.52 38.41 13.07
C ARG A 807 -34.02 38.33 12.89
N SER A 808 -33.27 38.51 13.95
CA SER A 808 -31.82 38.25 13.94
C SER A 808 -31.57 36.74 13.85
N ALA A 809 -30.69 36.33 12.95
CA ALA A 809 -30.25 34.94 12.81
C ALA A 809 -28.82 34.75 13.31
N ALA A 810 -27.95 35.73 13.02
CA ALA A 810 -26.57 35.83 13.48
C ALA A 810 -26.16 37.32 13.45
N PRO A 811 -25.04 37.73 14.04
CA PRO A 811 -24.51 39.07 13.92
C PRO A 811 -24.44 39.51 12.45
N GLY A 812 -25.08 40.65 12.12
CA GLY A 812 -25.15 41.13 10.73
C GLY A 812 -26.05 40.31 9.78
N VAL A 813 -26.81 39.31 10.26
CA VAL A 813 -27.67 38.49 9.42
C VAL A 813 -29.11 38.52 9.92
N ARG A 814 -30.05 38.82 9.00
CA ARG A 814 -31.47 38.84 9.23
C ARG A 814 -32.15 37.66 8.53
N ARG A 815 -33.05 36.96 9.19
CA ARG A 815 -33.91 35.93 8.60
C ARG A 815 -35.36 36.36 8.52
N VAL A 816 -36.10 35.84 7.56
CA VAL A 816 -37.54 35.96 7.51
C VAL A 816 -38.16 34.84 8.38
N ALA A 817 -38.79 35.20 9.48
CA ALA A 817 -39.20 34.21 10.53
C ALA A 817 -40.51 33.49 10.25
N SER A 818 -41.34 33.91 9.31
CA SER A 818 -42.66 33.36 9.05
C SER A 818 -43.07 33.43 7.58
N GLY A 819 -44.05 32.63 7.19
CA GLY A 819 -44.60 32.55 5.84
C GLY A 819 -43.73 31.70 4.89
N SER A 820 -44.06 31.74 3.60
CA SER A 820 -43.39 30.97 2.55
C SER A 820 -41.90 31.29 2.37
N SER A 821 -41.44 32.39 2.93
CA SER A 821 -40.06 32.89 2.83
C SER A 821 -39.25 32.63 4.12
N ARG A 822 -39.70 31.78 5.05
CA ARG A 822 -39.05 31.54 6.35
C ARG A 822 -37.64 30.97 6.29
N GLN A 823 -37.21 30.52 5.14
CA GLN A 823 -35.85 29.98 4.92
C GLN A 823 -34.89 31.03 4.33
N LEU A 824 -35.35 32.27 4.08
CA LEU A 824 -34.52 33.35 3.55
C LEU A 824 -33.68 34.01 4.63
N LEU A 825 -32.44 34.32 4.25
CA LEU A 825 -31.47 35.08 5.01
C LEU A 825 -30.95 36.27 4.19
N PHE A 826 -30.66 37.33 4.89
CA PHE A 826 -30.05 38.55 4.30
C PHE A 826 -28.87 38.96 5.18
N GLY A 827 -27.66 38.99 4.61
CA GLY A 827 -26.51 39.61 5.25
C GLY A 827 -26.68 41.14 5.20
N VAL A 828 -26.37 41.83 6.28
CA VAL A 828 -26.48 43.28 6.40
C VAL A 828 -25.20 43.87 6.98
N ARG A 829 -24.62 44.84 6.30
CA ARG A 829 -23.44 45.57 6.76
C ARG A 829 -23.51 47.03 6.24
N ALA A 830 -23.15 47.98 7.09
CA ALA A 830 -23.15 49.39 6.75
C ALA A 830 -24.46 49.87 6.07
N GLY A 831 -25.61 49.48 6.63
CA GLY A 831 -26.94 49.89 6.13
C GLY A 831 -27.37 49.28 4.80
N ARG A 832 -26.62 48.34 4.24
CA ARG A 832 -26.91 47.66 2.96
C ARG A 832 -26.91 46.16 3.09
N VAL A 833 -27.67 45.49 2.22
CA VAL A 833 -27.67 44.03 2.04
C VAL A 833 -26.37 43.61 1.33
N THR A 834 -25.66 42.65 1.87
CA THR A 834 -24.38 42.13 1.34
C THR A 834 -24.55 40.82 0.57
N PHE A 835 -25.50 39.98 0.98
CA PHE A 835 -25.84 38.71 0.30
C PHE A 835 -27.31 38.35 0.56
N VAL A 836 -27.83 37.43 -0.27
CA VAL A 836 -29.12 36.78 -0.06
C VAL A 836 -28.84 35.28 0.01
N ALA A 837 -29.42 34.57 0.99
CA ALA A 837 -29.23 33.12 1.13
C ALA A 837 -30.55 32.39 1.48
N VAL A 838 -30.57 31.11 1.22
CA VAL A 838 -31.57 30.16 1.68
C VAL A 838 -30.90 29.11 2.52
N ALA A 839 -31.53 28.74 3.62
CA ALA A 839 -31.02 27.68 4.50
C ALA A 839 -32.14 26.75 4.91
N ASP A 840 -31.84 25.49 5.12
CA ASP A 840 -32.83 24.54 5.57
C ASP A 840 -33.27 24.78 7.03
N SER A 841 -34.36 24.13 7.43
CA SER A 841 -34.92 24.35 8.75
C SER A 841 -34.05 23.77 9.87
N ALA A 842 -33.26 22.73 9.60
CA ALA A 842 -32.39 22.11 10.58
C ALA A 842 -31.20 23.05 10.91
N LEU A 843 -30.55 23.58 9.88
CA LEU A 843 -29.47 24.56 10.03
C LEU A 843 -29.97 25.86 10.72
N LEU A 844 -31.17 26.34 10.39
CA LEU A 844 -31.75 27.53 10.99
C LEU A 844 -32.12 27.40 12.47
N ARG A 845 -32.31 26.19 12.97
CA ARG A 845 -32.54 25.92 14.42
C ARG A 845 -31.25 25.94 15.22
N ARG A 846 -30.11 25.60 14.60
CA ARG A 846 -28.78 25.52 15.26
C ARG A 846 -27.99 26.80 15.01
N ARG A 847 -28.09 27.79 15.90
CA ARG A 847 -27.41 29.10 15.73
C ARG A 847 -25.91 29.03 15.56
N THR A 848 -25.24 28.12 16.27
CA THR A 848 -23.79 27.93 16.17
C THR A 848 -23.42 27.36 14.79
N ALA A 849 -24.08 26.30 14.36
CA ALA A 849 -23.86 25.70 13.04
C ALA A 849 -24.11 26.70 11.90
N LEU A 850 -25.16 27.51 11.98
CA LEU A 850 -25.42 28.57 11.00
C LEU A 850 -24.27 29.61 11.00
N ARG A 851 -23.75 30.01 12.17
CA ARG A 851 -22.60 30.95 12.24
C ARG A 851 -21.36 30.36 11.62
N THR A 852 -21.04 29.11 11.94
CA THR A 852 -19.92 28.37 11.34
C THR A 852 -20.07 28.30 9.82
N GLN A 853 -21.24 27.91 9.31
CA GLN A 853 -21.49 27.84 7.87
C GLN A 853 -21.35 29.21 7.17
N LEU A 854 -21.81 30.27 7.78
CA LEU A 854 -21.65 31.63 7.25
C LEU A 854 -20.18 32.11 7.23
N ARG A 855 -19.36 31.64 8.20
CA ARG A 855 -17.92 31.91 8.23
C ARG A 855 -17.19 31.09 7.16
N ARG A 856 -17.47 29.78 7.06
CA ARG A 856 -16.94 28.91 6.00
C ARG A 856 -17.24 29.49 4.60
N ALA A 857 -18.42 30.00 4.40
CA ALA A 857 -18.82 30.65 3.15
C ALA A 857 -18.18 32.05 2.93
N GLY A 858 -17.42 32.59 3.87
CA GLY A 858 -16.83 33.93 3.78
C GLY A 858 -17.84 35.07 3.76
N LEU A 859 -19.05 34.83 4.25
CA LEU A 859 -20.15 35.81 4.24
C LEU A 859 -20.21 36.73 5.47
N VAL A 860 -19.56 36.28 6.56
CA VAL A 860 -19.40 37.05 7.80
C VAL A 860 -17.95 36.96 8.27
N ARG A 861 -17.42 38.05 8.90
CA ARG A 861 -16.07 38.02 9.46
C ARG A 861 -16.06 37.24 10.79
N GLY A 862 -14.99 36.47 11.04
CA GLY A 862 -14.74 35.96 12.36
C GLY A 862 -14.44 37.09 13.36
N ARG A 863 -14.96 37.00 14.58
CA ARG A 863 -14.32 37.54 15.78
C ARG A 863 -13.71 36.41 16.50
#